data_0173c6d84eeaaa70a197ff1ae85340e9
#
_entry.id   0173c6d84eeaaa70a197ff1ae85340e9
#
_cell.length_a   1.000
_cell.length_b   1.000
_cell.length_c   1.000
_cell.angle_alpha   90.00
_cell.angle_beta   90.00
_cell.angle_gamma   90.00
#
_symmetry.space_group_name_H-M   'P 1'
#
loop_
_entity.id
_entity.type
_entity.pdbx_description
1 polymer ?
#
loop_
_entity_poly.entity_id
_entity_poly.type
_entity_poly.pdbx_seq_one_letter_code
_entity_poly.pdbx_strand_id
1 'polypeptide(L)'
;REEPPACTAACPLHLDMRQACALAAQGNFSRAAGILRKTTPFLHLLAGCCNAPCEKSCVMENLGDGVSMQVIEKACALYGGSGAMNRFMIPKKKKIVALAGEDLFCLGCCWELGKKGYEIHWYTGEKTPQEILTDWGLSKEEAAADLGSLEGFRIKKFPIQSGDGSFRDTCMQEADVLCVSPAFRGETLPETCFVGKGYQEVSWILADAKYVALKADRYLQGADFEDVSEPKTDKSRLFVTMDGVTGSKAVAGVETVTKETAQEEAARCIQCQCLECVKGCVYLQEYKRNPRGAIREIYNNMSIVMGNHMANKMINSCDECGQCKAACPNGFDYPEVCRIARQVMVETEKMPPSAHEFALLDQEFSNREGFLARTQPGYESSAYLFFPGCQAAAVSPETVEKAYKNLSGRLKGGVGLMLGCCGAISDWAGREDLFTSALEKIQREWEKQGKPQVICACPTCRKVLQEHTDLEPKGIWEVLLQLGVERVASGTASIQDACGARQDAQARAQVRKFVEALGCQVQELPMAQELAPCCGYGGLMPYANRELSLKKAAFAAGQSQGRILTYCMACRDQLSKAGADTCHILELAYGVEPPGVPDLSGRRANRLKLKEKLLREIWKEEIPMEEKLEIIYAPGVEAQLDDRMILKSDVQAVLKAYEETQAAAEDEEHGYLITNCRIGNVTFWVKFTVSEKGYVVHGAYSHRMTVE
;
A
#
# COMPACT_ATOMS: atom_id res chain seq x y z
N ARG A 1 11.36 -0.36 -11.42
CA ARG A 1 11.86 1.03 -11.46
C ARG A 1 10.69 1.97 -11.22
N GLU A 2 10.92 3.12 -10.62
CA GLU A 2 9.89 4.16 -10.51
C GLU A 2 9.59 4.73 -11.89
N GLU A 3 8.31 5.05 -12.17
CA GLU A 3 7.97 5.79 -13.37
C GLU A 3 8.64 7.17 -13.28
N PRO A 4 9.52 7.53 -14.20
CA PRO A 4 10.26 8.76 -14.11
C PRO A 4 9.35 9.97 -14.33
N PRO A 5 9.62 11.14 -13.71
CA PRO A 5 8.93 12.36 -14.08
C PRO A 5 9.21 12.73 -15.55
N ALA A 6 8.35 13.56 -16.13
CA ALA A 6 8.41 13.89 -17.55
C ALA A 6 9.77 14.46 -17.97
N CYS A 7 10.37 15.33 -17.14
CA CYS A 7 11.71 15.87 -17.37
C CYS A 7 12.81 14.80 -17.45
N THR A 8 12.76 13.79 -16.57
CA THR A 8 13.72 12.69 -16.58
C THR A 8 13.48 11.74 -17.75
N ALA A 9 12.21 11.46 -18.10
CA ALA A 9 11.85 10.59 -19.21
C ALA A 9 12.26 11.17 -20.58
N ALA A 10 12.14 12.48 -20.74
CA ALA A 10 12.50 13.21 -21.95
C ALA A 10 14.02 13.44 -22.10
N CYS A 11 14.80 13.28 -21.04
CA CYS A 11 16.25 13.45 -21.07
C CYS A 11 16.93 12.15 -21.54
N PRO A 12 17.75 12.16 -22.62
CA PRO A 12 18.49 10.98 -23.07
C PRO A 12 19.43 10.40 -22.02
N LEU A 13 19.93 11.24 -21.11
CA LEU A 13 20.77 10.85 -19.98
C LEU A 13 19.98 10.34 -18.77
N HIS A 14 18.66 10.56 -18.75
CA HIS A 14 17.77 10.27 -17.62
C HIS A 14 18.26 10.90 -16.31
N LEU A 15 18.64 12.18 -16.33
CA LEU A 15 19.06 12.94 -15.16
C LEU A 15 17.95 12.99 -14.09
N ASP A 16 18.30 12.79 -12.84
CA ASP A 16 17.34 12.95 -11.72
C ASP A 16 17.19 14.43 -11.33
N MET A 17 16.56 15.19 -12.25
CA MET A 17 16.33 16.63 -12.02
C MET A 17 15.40 16.89 -10.87
N ARG A 18 14.44 16.00 -10.58
CA ARG A 18 13.53 16.12 -9.43
C ARG A 18 14.32 16.19 -8.12
N GLN A 19 15.23 15.26 -7.90
CA GLN A 19 16.05 15.25 -6.69
C GLN A 19 17.06 16.41 -6.67
N ALA A 20 17.63 16.78 -7.82
CA ALA A 20 18.51 17.93 -7.92
C ALA A 20 17.79 19.24 -7.55
N CYS A 21 16.59 19.48 -8.09
CA CYS A 21 15.76 20.63 -7.75
C CYS A 21 15.40 20.66 -6.26
N ALA A 22 15.01 19.51 -5.66
CA ALA A 22 14.67 19.45 -4.24
C ALA A 22 15.84 19.88 -3.33
N LEU A 23 17.07 19.53 -3.70
CA LEU A 23 18.26 19.91 -2.95
C LEU A 23 18.69 21.37 -3.24
N ALA A 24 18.58 21.82 -4.49
CA ALA A 24 18.87 23.19 -4.88
C ALA A 24 17.91 24.18 -4.22
N ALA A 25 16.60 23.87 -4.13
CA ALA A 25 15.62 24.68 -3.42
C ALA A 25 15.94 24.88 -1.93
N GLN A 26 16.72 23.95 -1.33
CA GLN A 26 17.22 24.05 0.04
C GLN A 26 18.57 24.78 0.12
N GLY A 27 19.09 25.31 -1.00
CA GLY A 27 20.43 25.92 -1.09
C GLY A 27 21.59 24.91 -1.07
N ASN A 28 21.29 23.60 -1.15
CA ASN A 28 22.33 22.56 -1.06
C ASN A 28 22.86 22.16 -2.46
N PHE A 29 23.52 23.09 -3.14
CA PHE A 29 24.03 22.91 -4.49
C PHE A 29 25.09 21.80 -4.58
N SER A 30 25.89 21.61 -3.52
CA SER A 30 26.90 20.55 -3.52
C SER A 30 26.30 19.16 -3.61
N ARG A 31 25.24 18.89 -2.84
CA ARG A 31 24.52 17.60 -2.93
C ARG A 31 23.72 17.50 -4.23
N ALA A 32 23.12 18.59 -4.71
CA ALA A 32 22.42 18.62 -5.99
C ALA A 32 23.35 18.28 -7.15
N ALA A 33 24.52 18.92 -7.23
CA ALA A 33 25.58 18.59 -8.20
C ALA A 33 26.02 17.13 -8.09
N GLY A 34 26.14 16.60 -6.87
CA GLY A 34 26.46 15.19 -6.62
C GLY A 34 25.43 14.21 -7.21
N ILE A 35 24.15 14.58 -7.26
CA ILE A 35 23.10 13.78 -7.93
C ILE A 35 23.33 13.76 -9.46
N LEU A 36 23.54 14.92 -10.06
CA LEU A 36 23.74 15.03 -11.52
C LEU A 36 25.04 14.35 -11.95
N ARG A 37 26.13 14.53 -11.20
CA ARG A 37 27.45 13.93 -11.45
C ARG A 37 27.49 12.41 -11.36
N LYS A 38 26.49 11.75 -10.78
CA LYS A 38 26.34 10.29 -10.91
C LYS A 38 26.15 9.85 -12.36
N THR A 39 25.57 10.70 -13.17
CA THR A 39 25.25 10.43 -14.57
C THR A 39 26.28 11.00 -15.53
N THR A 40 26.67 12.27 -15.35
CA THR A 40 27.67 12.93 -16.17
C THR A 40 28.41 14.00 -15.37
N PRO A 41 29.74 14.20 -15.59
CA PRO A 41 30.49 15.22 -14.91
C PRO A 41 30.41 16.61 -15.60
N PHE A 42 29.96 16.67 -16.85
CA PHE A 42 30.02 17.84 -17.72
C PHE A 42 28.85 18.80 -17.48
N LEU A 43 28.77 19.39 -16.27
CA LEU A 43 27.64 20.22 -15.87
C LEU A 43 27.64 21.60 -16.55
N HIS A 44 28.80 22.21 -16.79
CA HIS A 44 28.90 23.47 -17.55
C HIS A 44 28.49 23.26 -19.00
N LEU A 45 28.90 22.14 -19.60
CA LEU A 45 28.52 21.78 -20.96
C LEU A 45 27.01 21.58 -21.09
N LEU A 46 26.39 20.87 -20.17
CA LEU A 46 24.92 20.68 -20.18
C LEU A 46 24.18 22.02 -20.05
N ALA A 47 24.57 22.83 -19.07
CA ALA A 47 23.91 24.11 -18.80
C ALA A 47 24.00 25.09 -19.99
N GLY A 48 25.11 25.09 -20.72
CA GLY A 48 25.33 26.02 -21.83
C GLY A 48 24.89 25.50 -23.21
N CYS A 49 24.98 24.18 -23.43
CA CYS A 49 24.91 23.62 -24.78
C CYS A 49 23.81 22.57 -25.00
N CYS A 50 23.10 22.16 -23.94
CA CYS A 50 21.98 21.24 -24.08
C CYS A 50 20.74 21.97 -24.60
N ASN A 51 19.97 21.33 -25.52
CA ASN A 51 18.70 21.85 -26.03
C ASN A 51 17.53 21.73 -25.02
N ALA A 52 17.80 21.26 -23.80
CA ALA A 52 16.93 21.15 -22.65
C ALA A 52 15.55 20.50 -22.93
N PRO A 53 15.50 19.26 -23.45
CA PRO A 53 14.22 18.58 -23.71
C PRO A 53 13.42 18.35 -22.41
N CYS A 54 14.10 18.31 -21.26
CA CYS A 54 13.51 18.20 -19.93
C CYS A 54 12.66 19.42 -19.55
N GLU A 55 13.04 20.64 -19.91
CA GLU A 55 12.27 21.87 -19.66
C GLU A 55 10.98 21.87 -20.45
N LYS A 56 11.05 21.59 -21.74
CA LYS A 56 9.89 21.52 -22.65
C LYS A 56 8.88 20.42 -22.27
N SER A 57 9.34 19.42 -21.56
CA SER A 57 8.50 18.31 -21.07
C SER A 57 8.05 18.50 -19.62
N CYS A 58 8.43 19.59 -18.98
CA CYS A 58 8.05 19.89 -17.61
C CYS A 58 6.54 20.10 -17.52
N VAL A 59 5.87 19.48 -16.54
CA VAL A 59 4.41 19.64 -16.36
C VAL A 59 4.01 21.08 -16.02
N MET A 60 4.91 21.89 -15.48
CA MET A 60 4.69 23.30 -15.20
C MET A 60 4.50 24.14 -16.46
N GLU A 61 4.99 23.69 -17.62
CA GLU A 61 4.76 24.30 -18.92
C GLU A 61 3.27 24.45 -19.26
N ASN A 62 2.43 23.60 -18.73
CA ASN A 62 0.98 23.67 -18.91
C ASN A 62 0.30 24.83 -18.13
N LEU A 63 0.99 25.43 -17.15
CA LEU A 63 0.47 26.51 -16.30
C LEU A 63 1.23 27.84 -16.45
N GLY A 64 2.34 27.85 -17.17
CA GLY A 64 3.20 29.02 -17.34
C GLY A 64 4.49 28.62 -18.04
N ASP A 65 5.64 28.88 -17.40
CA ASP A 65 6.91 28.40 -17.92
C ASP A 65 7.33 27.11 -17.20
N GLY A 66 7.92 26.17 -17.90
CA GLY A 66 8.61 25.02 -17.30
C GLY A 66 9.68 25.47 -16.29
N VAL A 67 10.07 24.56 -15.41
CA VAL A 67 11.22 24.82 -14.53
C VAL A 67 12.48 24.84 -15.38
N SER A 68 13.29 25.91 -15.30
CA SER A 68 14.53 26.00 -16.05
C SER A 68 15.59 25.09 -15.46
N MET A 69 15.76 23.92 -16.06
CA MET A 69 16.71 22.91 -15.61
C MET A 69 18.15 23.33 -15.88
N GLN A 70 18.37 24.09 -16.95
CA GLN A 70 19.68 24.67 -17.29
C GLN A 70 20.16 25.65 -16.21
N VAL A 71 19.27 26.45 -15.62
CA VAL A 71 19.57 27.33 -14.48
C VAL A 71 20.06 26.50 -13.27
N ILE A 72 19.40 25.37 -13.02
CA ILE A 72 19.77 24.48 -11.91
C ILE A 72 21.12 23.78 -12.19
N GLU A 73 21.33 23.32 -13.43
CA GLU A 73 22.60 22.71 -13.88
C GLU A 73 23.75 23.71 -13.76
N LYS A 74 23.55 24.96 -14.21
CA LYS A 74 24.56 26.04 -14.10
C LYS A 74 24.88 26.36 -12.64
N ALA A 75 23.87 26.48 -11.79
CA ALA A 75 24.07 26.71 -10.36
C ALA A 75 24.82 25.54 -9.69
N CYS A 76 24.49 24.30 -10.08
CA CYS A 76 25.22 23.10 -9.62
C CYS A 76 26.68 23.10 -10.10
N ALA A 77 26.95 23.58 -11.30
CA ALA A 77 28.31 23.72 -11.83
C ALA A 77 29.11 24.77 -11.07
N LEU A 78 28.53 25.97 -10.85
CA LEU A 78 29.20 27.11 -10.20
C LEU A 78 29.35 26.92 -8.69
N TYR A 79 28.33 26.43 -8.01
CA TYR A 79 28.27 26.41 -6.53
C TYR A 79 28.34 25.01 -5.91
N GLY A 80 28.36 23.97 -6.74
CA GLY A 80 28.37 22.57 -6.30
C GLY A 80 29.72 22.03 -5.84
N GLY A 81 30.79 22.85 -5.90
CA GLY A 81 32.15 22.43 -5.57
C GLY A 81 32.80 21.55 -6.65
N SER A 82 34.06 21.15 -6.40
CA SER A 82 34.80 20.30 -7.35
C SER A 82 34.14 18.92 -7.48
N GLY A 83 34.02 18.42 -8.71
CA GLY A 83 33.49 17.09 -9.01
C GLY A 83 34.46 15.93 -8.79
N ALA A 84 35.56 16.16 -8.05
CA ALA A 84 36.58 15.15 -7.84
C ALA A 84 35.99 13.90 -7.10
N MET A 85 35.98 12.77 -7.76
CA MET A 85 35.61 11.50 -7.15
C MET A 85 36.68 11.04 -6.17
N ASN A 86 36.26 10.35 -5.11
CA ASN A 86 37.21 9.73 -4.18
C ASN A 86 37.90 8.54 -4.88
N ARG A 87 39.07 8.81 -5.44
CA ARG A 87 39.84 7.91 -6.33
C ARG A 87 40.29 6.62 -5.66
N PHE A 88 40.42 6.63 -4.33
CA PHE A 88 40.85 5.46 -3.56
C PHE A 88 39.83 4.33 -3.52
N MET A 89 38.58 4.60 -3.94
CA MET A 89 37.49 3.62 -3.92
C MET A 89 37.23 2.96 -5.27
N ILE A 90 37.94 3.31 -6.35
CA ILE A 90 37.74 2.72 -7.67
C ILE A 90 38.67 1.50 -7.83
N PRO A 91 38.12 0.24 -7.90
CA PRO A 91 38.92 -0.94 -8.09
C PRO A 91 39.62 -0.89 -9.46
N LYS A 92 40.92 -1.10 -9.50
CA LYS A 92 41.69 -1.14 -10.76
C LYS A 92 41.39 -2.46 -11.46
N LYS A 93 40.82 -2.36 -12.65
CA LYS A 93 40.66 -3.52 -13.56
C LYS A 93 41.94 -3.78 -14.35
N LYS A 94 42.19 -5.04 -14.68
CA LYS A 94 43.40 -5.46 -15.45
C LYS A 94 43.24 -5.26 -16.95
N LYS A 95 42.02 -5.13 -17.43
CA LYS A 95 41.68 -4.99 -18.85
C LYS A 95 41.90 -3.57 -19.34
N ILE A 96 42.32 -3.44 -20.62
CA ILE A 96 42.60 -2.17 -21.29
C ILE A 96 41.53 -1.93 -22.36
N VAL A 97 41.03 -0.71 -22.41
CA VAL A 97 40.08 -0.27 -23.45
C VAL A 97 40.77 0.72 -24.38
N ALA A 98 40.83 0.43 -25.66
CA ALA A 98 41.21 1.38 -26.67
C ALA A 98 40.03 2.31 -27.01
N LEU A 99 40.30 3.59 -27.18
CA LEU A 99 39.34 4.59 -27.57
C LEU A 99 39.88 5.42 -28.73
N ALA A 100 39.14 5.51 -29.83
CA ALA A 100 39.60 6.22 -31.02
C ALA A 100 38.68 7.40 -31.43
N GLY A 101 39.24 8.59 -31.54
CA GLY A 101 38.54 9.83 -31.93
C GLY A 101 38.94 11.04 -31.08
N GLU A 102 38.42 12.21 -31.48
CA GLU A 102 38.77 13.51 -30.84
C GLU A 102 37.55 14.40 -30.64
N ASP A 103 36.50 13.86 -30.06
CA ASP A 103 35.22 14.53 -29.86
C ASP A 103 34.61 14.31 -28.47
N LEU A 104 33.43 14.89 -28.24
CA LEU A 104 32.70 14.80 -26.99
C LEU A 104 32.32 13.36 -26.62
N PHE A 105 32.06 12.52 -27.64
CA PHE A 105 31.77 11.09 -27.39
C PHE A 105 32.95 10.40 -26.68
N CYS A 106 34.17 10.70 -27.11
CA CYS A 106 35.37 10.15 -26.49
C CYS A 106 35.55 10.61 -25.05
N LEU A 107 35.27 11.88 -24.75
CA LEU A 107 35.28 12.38 -23.36
C LEU A 107 34.22 11.66 -22.48
N GLY A 108 33.04 11.43 -23.05
CA GLY A 108 31.99 10.64 -22.39
C GLY A 108 32.42 9.20 -22.10
N CYS A 109 33.06 8.53 -23.07
CA CYS A 109 33.63 7.19 -22.89
C CYS A 109 34.74 7.17 -21.84
N CYS A 110 35.65 8.16 -21.83
CA CYS A 110 36.67 8.30 -20.79
C CYS A 110 36.08 8.37 -19.39
N TRP A 111 34.99 9.12 -19.20
CA TRP A 111 34.26 9.16 -17.94
C TRP A 111 33.63 7.82 -17.56
N GLU A 112 32.86 7.24 -18.47
CA GLU A 112 32.09 6.01 -18.19
C GLU A 112 32.99 4.81 -17.91
N LEU A 113 34.10 4.66 -18.63
CA LEU A 113 35.05 3.56 -18.46
C LEU A 113 36.02 3.84 -17.29
N GLY A 114 36.45 5.09 -17.14
CA GLY A 114 37.34 5.51 -16.05
C GLY A 114 36.73 5.29 -14.67
N LYS A 115 35.45 5.65 -14.47
CA LYS A 115 34.75 5.40 -13.20
C LYS A 115 34.56 3.92 -12.87
N LYS A 116 34.67 3.01 -13.86
CA LYS A 116 34.65 1.55 -13.68
C LYS A 116 36.05 0.95 -13.41
N GLY A 117 37.12 1.77 -13.48
CA GLY A 117 38.48 1.39 -13.16
C GLY A 117 39.27 0.77 -14.29
N TYR A 118 38.83 0.91 -15.53
CA TYR A 118 39.60 0.49 -16.68
C TYR A 118 40.80 1.41 -16.96
N GLU A 119 41.86 0.87 -17.57
CA GLU A 119 42.89 1.64 -18.21
C GLU A 119 42.44 1.96 -19.64
N ILE A 120 42.53 3.24 -20.05
CA ILE A 120 42.05 3.74 -21.33
C ILE A 120 43.25 4.17 -22.15
N HIS A 121 43.43 3.54 -23.32
CA HIS A 121 44.39 3.96 -24.33
C HIS A 121 43.62 4.80 -25.33
N TRP A 122 43.72 6.12 -25.22
CA TRP A 122 43.00 7.06 -26.08
C TRP A 122 43.84 7.50 -27.25
N TYR A 123 43.49 7.00 -28.42
CA TYR A 123 44.06 7.39 -29.70
C TYR A 123 43.30 8.60 -30.21
N THR A 124 44.00 9.76 -30.27
CA THR A 124 43.40 11.07 -30.58
C THR A 124 44.26 11.81 -31.59
N GLY A 125 43.67 12.75 -32.34
CA GLY A 125 44.38 13.68 -33.20
C GLY A 125 45.04 14.80 -32.41
N GLU A 126 45.07 16.00 -32.99
CA GLU A 126 45.73 17.16 -32.42
C GLU A 126 44.96 17.88 -31.34
N LYS A 127 43.60 17.69 -31.30
CA LYS A 127 42.75 18.38 -30.33
C LYS A 127 42.99 17.91 -28.89
N THR A 128 43.18 18.88 -28.02
CA THR A 128 43.20 18.65 -26.57
C THR A 128 41.77 18.42 -26.04
N PRO A 129 41.61 17.74 -24.91
CA PRO A 129 40.27 17.62 -24.25
C PRO A 129 39.62 18.96 -23.92
N GLN A 130 40.43 20.00 -23.65
CA GLN A 130 39.94 21.34 -23.39
C GLN A 130 39.38 21.99 -24.69
N GLU A 131 40.12 21.83 -25.82
CA GLU A 131 39.64 22.31 -27.14
C GLU A 131 38.35 21.62 -27.58
N ILE A 132 38.23 20.33 -27.31
CA ILE A 132 36.94 19.60 -27.55
C ILE A 132 35.77 20.28 -26.89
N LEU A 133 35.91 20.71 -25.62
CA LEU A 133 34.82 21.38 -24.87
C LEU A 133 34.65 22.84 -25.27
N THR A 134 35.77 23.57 -25.61
CA THR A 134 35.66 24.96 -26.07
C THR A 134 35.04 25.08 -27.44
N ASP A 135 35.17 24.07 -28.30
CA ASP A 135 34.44 23.99 -29.58
C ASP A 135 32.92 23.97 -29.41
N TRP A 136 32.43 23.56 -28.25
CA TRP A 136 31.02 23.63 -27.86
C TRP A 136 30.66 24.99 -27.23
N GLY A 137 31.58 25.95 -27.14
CA GLY A 137 31.32 27.29 -26.62
C GLY A 137 31.64 27.51 -25.13
N LEU A 138 32.23 26.55 -24.42
CA LEU A 138 32.67 26.76 -23.04
C LEU A 138 33.89 27.69 -22.96
N SER A 139 33.95 28.48 -21.92
CA SER A 139 35.20 29.15 -21.56
C SER A 139 36.27 28.13 -21.18
N LYS A 140 37.55 28.56 -21.20
CA LYS A 140 38.67 27.69 -20.78
C LYS A 140 38.54 27.24 -19.34
N GLU A 141 38.00 28.11 -18.48
CA GLU A 141 37.78 27.88 -17.06
C GLU A 141 36.67 26.84 -16.84
N GLU A 142 35.57 26.96 -17.56
CA GLU A 142 34.46 26.01 -17.50
C GLU A 142 34.85 24.63 -18.03
N ALA A 143 35.56 24.60 -19.17
CA ALA A 143 36.11 23.38 -19.73
C ALA A 143 37.08 22.68 -18.76
N ALA A 144 37.97 23.43 -18.12
CA ALA A 144 38.90 22.90 -17.12
C ALA A 144 38.13 22.33 -15.88
N ALA A 145 37.07 23.03 -15.42
CA ALA A 145 36.25 22.58 -14.30
C ALA A 145 35.54 21.23 -14.61
N ASP A 146 34.93 21.08 -15.78
CA ASP A 146 34.29 19.83 -16.20
C ASP A 146 35.31 18.69 -16.38
N LEU A 147 36.50 18.98 -16.95
CA LEU A 147 37.58 18.00 -17.12
C LEU A 147 38.25 17.59 -15.82
N GLY A 148 38.18 18.39 -14.77
CA GLY A 148 38.70 18.06 -13.45
C GLY A 148 38.14 16.75 -12.88
N SER A 149 36.96 16.35 -13.32
CA SER A 149 36.37 15.07 -12.98
C SER A 149 37.06 13.85 -13.63
N LEU A 150 37.76 14.05 -14.73
CA LEU A 150 38.53 13.00 -15.43
C LEU A 150 39.93 12.83 -14.88
N GLU A 151 40.41 13.81 -14.11
CA GLU A 151 41.75 13.75 -13.50
C GLU A 151 41.89 12.54 -12.59
N GLY A 152 42.97 11.79 -12.76
CA GLY A 152 43.30 10.58 -12.00
C GLY A 152 42.67 9.30 -12.48
N PHE A 153 41.88 9.30 -13.54
CA PHE A 153 41.64 8.10 -14.31
C PHE A 153 42.91 7.68 -15.05
N ARG A 154 43.04 6.39 -15.33
CA ARG A 154 44.20 5.83 -16.03
C ARG A 154 44.02 6.01 -17.54
N ILE A 155 44.18 7.25 -18.03
CA ILE A 155 44.03 7.60 -19.46
C ILE A 155 45.42 7.88 -20.01
N LYS A 156 45.86 7.08 -20.98
CA LYS A 156 47.08 7.29 -21.75
C LYS A 156 46.69 7.76 -23.15
N LYS A 157 47.30 8.82 -23.66
CA LYS A 157 47.04 9.38 -24.97
C LYS A 157 48.07 8.91 -25.98
N PHE A 158 47.61 8.53 -27.15
CA PHE A 158 48.43 8.12 -28.26
C PHE A 158 48.02 8.93 -29.51
N PRO A 159 48.97 9.36 -30.37
CA PRO A 159 48.63 10.03 -31.61
C PRO A 159 48.00 9.06 -32.59
N ILE A 160 46.93 9.51 -33.30
CA ILE A 160 46.41 8.80 -34.45
C ILE A 160 47.33 9.06 -35.61
N GLN A 161 47.96 8.01 -36.15
CA GLN A 161 48.66 8.07 -37.43
C GLN A 161 47.65 7.87 -38.55
N SER A 162 47.29 8.96 -39.24
CA SER A 162 46.38 8.92 -40.38
C SER A 162 47.06 8.27 -41.57
N GLY A 163 46.49 7.20 -42.13
CA GLY A 163 46.82 6.72 -43.49
C GLY A 163 47.26 5.28 -43.63
N ASP A 164 47.24 4.48 -42.59
CA ASP A 164 47.67 3.10 -42.70
C ASP A 164 46.61 2.16 -42.11
N GLY A 165 46.23 1.10 -42.82
CA GLY A 165 45.33 0.05 -42.34
C GLY A 165 45.83 -0.68 -41.05
N SER A 166 47.04 -0.33 -40.60
CA SER A 166 47.66 -0.80 -39.38
C SER A 166 47.08 -0.19 -38.11
N PHE A 167 46.32 0.91 -38.16
CA PHE A 167 45.78 1.59 -36.96
C PHE A 167 44.97 0.64 -36.07
N ARG A 168 44.10 -0.13 -36.69
CA ARG A 168 43.29 -1.15 -35.98
C ARG A 168 44.16 -2.19 -35.28
N ASP A 169 45.13 -2.74 -35.99
CA ASP A 169 46.00 -3.77 -35.50
C ASP A 169 46.87 -3.23 -34.34
N THR A 170 47.33 -1.97 -34.47
CA THR A 170 48.06 -1.28 -33.41
C THR A 170 47.21 -1.08 -32.13
N CYS A 171 45.95 -0.62 -32.29
CA CYS A 171 45.04 -0.45 -31.14
C CYS A 171 44.73 -1.79 -30.43
N MET A 172 44.54 -2.87 -31.20
CA MET A 172 44.17 -4.19 -30.66
C MET A 172 45.33 -5.01 -30.16
N GLN A 173 46.58 -4.65 -30.44
CA GLN A 173 47.77 -5.32 -29.89
C GLN A 173 47.90 -5.18 -28.38
N GLU A 174 47.43 -4.02 -27.83
CA GLU A 174 47.56 -3.70 -26.40
C GLU A 174 46.22 -3.60 -25.67
N ALA A 175 45.09 -3.65 -26.39
CA ALA A 175 43.77 -3.47 -25.80
C ALA A 175 42.85 -4.68 -26.00
N ASP A 176 41.99 -4.92 -25.03
CA ASP A 176 41.04 -6.03 -25.03
C ASP A 176 39.75 -5.71 -25.83
N VAL A 177 39.43 -4.44 -26.04
CA VAL A 177 38.26 -3.94 -26.76
C VAL A 177 38.52 -2.54 -27.33
N LEU A 178 37.89 -2.21 -28.47
CA LEU A 178 37.97 -0.91 -29.11
C LEU A 178 36.62 -0.18 -29.11
N CYS A 179 36.60 1.07 -28.63
CA CYS A 179 35.46 1.97 -28.76
C CYS A 179 35.83 3.09 -29.75
N VAL A 180 34.95 3.37 -30.70
CA VAL A 180 35.27 4.30 -31.83
C VAL A 180 34.23 5.41 -31.91
N SER A 181 34.71 6.64 -32.04
CA SER A 181 33.85 7.78 -32.36
C SER A 181 33.17 7.61 -33.69
N PRO A 182 31.91 8.02 -33.84
CA PRO A 182 31.19 8.00 -35.10
C PRO A 182 31.89 8.80 -36.23
N ALA A 183 32.63 9.84 -35.87
CA ALA A 183 33.38 10.65 -36.81
C ALA A 183 34.53 9.90 -37.44
N PHE A 184 34.97 8.81 -36.83
CA PHE A 184 36.14 8.01 -37.24
C PHE A 184 35.74 6.77 -38.09
N ARG A 185 34.61 6.80 -38.82
CA ARG A 185 34.13 5.68 -39.66
C ARG A 185 34.99 5.57 -40.95
N GLY A 186 35.82 4.56 -41.03
CA GLY A 186 36.68 4.41 -42.19
C GLY A 186 36.92 2.99 -42.71
N GLU A 187 36.62 1.89 -42.00
CA GLU A 187 36.93 0.54 -42.47
C GLU A 187 36.13 -0.56 -41.76
N THR A 188 36.21 -1.81 -42.26
CA THR A 188 35.58 -3.01 -41.69
C THR A 188 36.09 -3.24 -40.26
N LEU A 189 35.23 -2.99 -39.30
CA LEU A 189 35.55 -3.07 -37.87
C LEU A 189 35.36 -4.52 -37.33
N PRO A 190 36.19 -4.97 -36.37
CA PRO A 190 36.06 -6.31 -35.79
C PRO A 190 34.79 -6.43 -34.87
N GLU A 191 34.38 -7.64 -34.60
CA GLU A 191 33.29 -7.93 -33.61
C GLU A 191 33.56 -7.36 -32.21
N THR A 192 34.83 -7.14 -31.88
CA THR A 192 35.31 -6.54 -30.62
C THR A 192 35.30 -5.00 -30.61
N CYS A 193 34.69 -4.40 -31.60
CA CYS A 193 34.63 -2.96 -31.77
C CYS A 193 33.22 -2.42 -31.58
N PHE A 194 33.08 -1.40 -30.71
CA PHE A 194 31.83 -0.71 -30.47
C PHE A 194 31.88 0.72 -30.95
N VAL A 195 31.01 1.08 -31.89
CA VAL A 195 30.98 2.38 -32.59
C VAL A 195 29.81 3.21 -32.07
N GLY A 196 30.05 4.50 -31.85
CA GLY A 196 28.99 5.48 -31.54
C GLY A 196 28.03 5.70 -32.73
N LYS A 197 26.82 6.13 -32.44
CA LYS A 197 25.74 6.33 -33.44
C LYS A 197 25.87 7.62 -34.24
N GLY A 198 26.55 8.64 -33.73
CA GLY A 198 26.77 9.92 -34.41
C GLY A 198 25.67 10.95 -34.17
N TYR A 199 25.18 11.03 -32.97
CA TYR A 199 24.25 12.09 -32.56
C TYR A 199 24.90 13.48 -32.60
N GLN A 200 24.08 14.52 -32.74
CA GLN A 200 24.56 15.92 -32.86
C GLN A 200 24.30 16.74 -31.58
N GLU A 201 23.43 16.29 -30.73
CA GLU A 201 23.05 16.99 -29.49
C GLU A 201 23.84 16.49 -28.29
N VAL A 202 24.30 17.38 -27.41
CA VAL A 202 25.17 17.08 -26.26
C VAL A 202 24.63 15.93 -25.39
N SER A 203 23.36 15.99 -25.02
CA SER A 203 22.74 14.95 -24.17
C SER A 203 22.68 13.58 -24.85
N TRP A 204 22.46 13.54 -26.16
CA TRP A 204 22.46 12.31 -26.94
C TRP A 204 23.86 11.75 -27.16
N ILE A 205 24.86 12.61 -27.43
CA ILE A 205 26.26 12.18 -27.56
C ILE A 205 26.75 11.53 -26.26
N LEU A 206 26.48 12.16 -25.11
CA LEU A 206 26.88 11.61 -23.83
C LEU A 206 26.13 10.32 -23.46
N ALA A 207 24.85 10.21 -23.87
CA ALA A 207 24.07 9.00 -23.69
C ALA A 207 24.57 7.84 -24.56
N ASP A 208 25.01 8.14 -25.78
CA ASP A 208 25.62 7.18 -26.71
C ASP A 208 26.99 6.70 -26.19
N ALA A 209 27.81 7.60 -25.69
CA ALA A 209 29.08 7.26 -25.05
C ALA A 209 28.87 6.30 -23.85
N LYS A 210 27.84 6.55 -23.03
CA LYS A 210 27.45 5.68 -21.92
C LYS A 210 26.97 4.30 -22.42
N TYR A 211 26.20 4.26 -23.49
CA TYR A 211 25.73 3.03 -24.11
C TYR A 211 26.88 2.18 -24.63
N VAL A 212 27.78 2.77 -25.39
CA VAL A 212 28.97 2.09 -25.94
C VAL A 212 29.89 1.61 -24.83
N ALA A 213 30.16 2.45 -23.83
CA ALA A 213 30.99 2.07 -22.67
C ALA A 213 30.36 0.92 -21.86
N LEU A 214 29.03 0.84 -21.78
CA LEU A 214 28.33 -0.26 -21.11
C LEU A 214 28.42 -1.56 -21.92
N LYS A 215 28.28 -1.53 -23.25
CA LYS A 215 28.50 -2.70 -24.12
C LYS A 215 29.94 -3.22 -23.96
N ALA A 216 30.92 -2.33 -24.02
CA ALA A 216 32.32 -2.69 -23.83
C ALA A 216 32.59 -3.32 -22.44
N ASP A 217 32.01 -2.74 -21.38
CA ASP A 217 32.14 -3.29 -20.02
C ASP A 217 31.53 -4.68 -19.89
N ARG A 218 30.33 -4.92 -20.45
CA ARG A 218 29.69 -6.25 -20.44
C ARG A 218 30.49 -7.28 -21.24
N TYR A 219 30.96 -6.91 -22.44
CA TYR A 219 31.84 -7.76 -23.24
C TYR A 219 33.11 -8.18 -22.44
N LEU A 220 33.79 -7.22 -21.83
CA LEU A 220 34.98 -7.48 -21.03
C LEU A 220 34.73 -8.36 -19.78
N GLN A 221 33.52 -8.41 -19.30
CA GLN A 221 33.09 -9.26 -18.19
C GLN A 221 32.55 -10.63 -18.66
N GLY A 222 32.49 -10.92 -19.96
CA GLY A 222 31.90 -12.13 -20.49
C GLY A 222 30.37 -12.21 -20.33
N ALA A 223 29.71 -11.07 -20.13
CA ALA A 223 28.26 -10.97 -20.02
C ALA A 223 27.63 -10.63 -21.38
N ASP A 224 26.35 -10.93 -21.52
CA ASP A 224 25.60 -10.57 -22.71
C ASP A 224 25.58 -9.03 -22.90
N PHE A 225 26.13 -8.55 -23.99
CA PHE A 225 26.21 -7.15 -24.35
C PHE A 225 25.18 -6.75 -25.42
N GLU A 226 24.51 -7.69 -26.07
CA GLU A 226 23.45 -7.39 -27.05
C GLU A 226 22.16 -6.91 -26.36
N ASP A 227 21.90 -7.36 -25.13
CA ASP A 227 20.75 -6.92 -24.31
C ASP A 227 20.90 -5.48 -23.74
N VAL A 228 21.95 -4.73 -24.12
CA VAL A 228 22.10 -3.33 -23.71
C VAL A 228 21.17 -2.45 -24.55
N SER A 229 20.17 -1.85 -23.90
CA SER A 229 19.24 -0.94 -24.58
C SER A 229 19.93 0.31 -25.10
N GLU A 230 19.65 0.69 -26.34
CA GLU A 230 20.11 1.96 -26.92
C GLU A 230 19.58 3.16 -26.15
N PRO A 231 20.28 4.31 -26.23
CA PRO A 231 19.75 5.56 -25.69
C PRO A 231 18.38 5.88 -26.30
N LYS A 232 17.43 6.18 -25.46
CA LYS A 232 16.08 6.56 -25.90
C LYS A 232 15.46 7.54 -24.91
N THR A 233 14.54 8.32 -25.40
CA THR A 233 13.64 9.11 -24.59
C THR A 233 12.28 8.42 -24.56
N ASP A 234 11.62 8.50 -23.43
CA ASP A 234 10.30 7.94 -23.23
C ASP A 234 9.31 9.06 -22.87
N LYS A 235 8.04 8.85 -23.21
CA LYS A 235 6.96 9.67 -22.68
C LYS A 235 6.61 9.13 -21.29
N SER A 236 6.74 9.98 -20.27
CA SER A 236 6.36 9.59 -18.91
C SER A 236 4.88 9.21 -18.83
N ARG A 237 4.57 8.11 -18.12
CA ARG A 237 3.22 7.70 -17.75
C ARG A 237 2.88 8.10 -16.30
N LEU A 238 3.76 8.86 -15.66
CA LEU A 238 3.55 9.33 -14.31
C LEU A 238 2.34 10.27 -14.28
N PHE A 239 1.31 9.87 -13.56
CA PHE A 239 0.20 10.77 -13.29
C PHE A 239 0.64 11.82 -12.27
N VAL A 240 0.41 13.09 -12.59
CA VAL A 240 0.69 14.23 -11.72
C VAL A 240 -0.56 15.10 -11.66
N THR A 241 -1.12 15.28 -10.46
CA THR A 241 -2.21 16.23 -10.28
C THR A 241 -1.66 17.65 -10.24
N MET A 242 -2.33 18.55 -10.95
CA MET A 242 -2.02 19.98 -10.98
C MET A 242 -2.99 20.81 -10.11
N ASP A 243 -3.89 20.15 -9.39
CA ASP A 243 -4.87 20.80 -8.53
C ASP A 243 -4.18 21.63 -7.43
N GLY A 244 -4.51 22.90 -7.35
CA GLY A 244 -3.93 23.83 -6.37
C GLY A 244 -2.50 24.31 -6.72
N VAL A 245 -1.94 23.90 -7.87
CA VAL A 245 -0.64 24.41 -8.33
C VAL A 245 -0.83 25.72 -9.07
N THR A 246 -0.13 26.76 -8.63
CA THR A 246 -0.13 28.08 -9.28
C THR A 246 0.97 28.13 -10.32
N GLY A 247 0.60 28.53 -11.54
CA GLY A 247 1.56 28.79 -12.61
C GLY A 247 2.45 30.01 -12.32
N SER A 248 3.69 29.97 -12.76
CA SER A 248 4.65 31.07 -12.62
C SER A 248 5.60 31.10 -13.81
N LYS A 249 6.24 32.24 -14.02
CA LYS A 249 7.30 32.39 -15.03
C LYS A 249 8.66 31.95 -14.47
N ALA A 250 9.59 31.62 -15.35
CA ALA A 250 10.98 31.37 -14.99
C ALA A 250 11.58 32.59 -14.26
N VAL A 251 12.34 32.34 -13.20
CA VAL A 251 12.87 33.38 -12.31
C VAL A 251 14.09 34.06 -12.92
N ALA A 252 14.95 33.31 -13.62
CA ALA A 252 16.19 33.82 -14.21
C ALA A 252 16.55 33.08 -15.50
N GLY A 253 17.33 33.73 -16.36
CA GLY A 253 18.01 33.08 -17.47
C GLY A 253 19.35 32.49 -17.04
N VAL A 254 19.88 31.59 -17.88
CA VAL A 254 21.16 30.87 -17.63
C VAL A 254 22.34 31.82 -17.45
N GLU A 255 22.33 32.97 -18.13
CA GLU A 255 23.40 33.98 -18.06
C GLU A 255 23.45 34.78 -16.75
N THR A 256 22.34 34.84 -16.03
CA THR A 256 22.17 35.69 -14.82
C THR A 256 21.99 34.88 -13.52
N VAL A 257 22.50 33.65 -13.50
CA VAL A 257 22.32 32.73 -12.36
C VAL A 257 23.07 33.19 -11.14
N THR A 258 22.33 33.39 -10.03
CA THR A 258 22.87 33.51 -8.66
C THR A 258 22.40 32.34 -7.82
N LYS A 259 22.93 32.20 -6.58
CA LYS A 259 22.44 31.17 -5.66
C LYS A 259 20.94 31.37 -5.34
N GLU A 260 20.57 32.61 -5.13
CA GLU A 260 19.21 33.00 -4.74
C GLU A 260 18.22 32.73 -5.87
N THR A 261 18.53 33.19 -7.09
CA THR A 261 17.66 32.97 -8.26
C THR A 261 17.55 31.50 -8.62
N ALA A 262 18.62 30.72 -8.51
CA ALA A 262 18.59 29.29 -8.74
C ALA A 262 17.81 28.54 -7.65
N GLN A 263 17.86 29.00 -6.42
CA GLN A 263 17.07 28.43 -5.31
C GLN A 263 15.58 28.69 -5.51
N GLU A 264 15.22 29.91 -5.89
CA GLU A 264 13.84 30.28 -6.22
C GLU A 264 13.32 29.49 -7.44
N GLU A 265 14.13 29.37 -8.50
CA GLU A 265 13.77 28.57 -9.68
C GLU A 265 13.58 27.09 -9.31
N ALA A 266 14.48 26.53 -8.51
CA ALA A 266 14.36 25.16 -8.05
C ALA A 266 13.11 24.91 -7.19
N ALA A 267 12.66 25.91 -6.42
CA ALA A 267 11.45 25.84 -5.59
C ALA A 267 10.15 25.78 -6.42
N ARG A 268 10.17 26.18 -7.70
CA ARG A 268 9.07 26.02 -8.62
C ARG A 268 8.79 24.55 -8.97
N CYS A 269 9.76 23.66 -8.73
CA CYS A 269 9.60 22.24 -9.02
C CYS A 269 8.61 21.58 -8.05
N ILE A 270 7.47 21.11 -8.56
CA ILE A 270 6.41 20.45 -7.77
C ILE A 270 6.75 19.01 -7.36
N GLN A 271 7.97 18.56 -7.57
CA GLN A 271 8.46 17.23 -7.18
C GLN A 271 7.58 16.11 -7.73
N CYS A 272 7.26 16.14 -9.02
CA CYS A 272 6.34 15.23 -9.71
C CYS A 272 6.38 13.80 -9.18
N GLN A 273 5.30 13.35 -8.58
CA GLN A 273 5.07 11.99 -8.10
C GLN A 273 3.58 11.71 -8.06
N CYS A 274 3.19 10.47 -8.30
CA CYS A 274 1.81 10.05 -8.12
C CYS A 274 1.60 9.63 -6.67
N LEU A 275 0.73 10.34 -5.93
CA LEU A 275 0.36 10.04 -4.54
C LEU A 275 -1.16 9.91 -4.37
N GLU A 276 -1.93 9.71 -5.44
CA GLU A 276 -3.40 9.65 -5.37
C GLU A 276 -3.89 8.61 -4.35
N CYS A 277 -3.27 7.43 -4.35
CA CYS A 277 -3.59 6.38 -3.38
C CYS A 277 -3.20 6.73 -1.93
N VAL A 278 -2.23 7.64 -1.73
CA VAL A 278 -1.78 8.06 -0.39
C VAL A 278 -2.70 9.12 0.20
N LYS A 279 -3.27 10.00 -0.62
CA LYS A 279 -4.16 11.10 -0.16
C LYS A 279 -5.33 10.60 0.68
N GLY A 280 -5.96 9.50 0.28
CA GLY A 280 -7.12 8.92 0.96
C GLY A 280 -6.79 7.78 1.94
N CYS A 281 -5.54 7.35 2.05
CA CYS A 281 -5.19 6.17 2.83
C CYS A 281 -4.26 6.48 4.01
N VAL A 282 -4.83 6.59 5.20
CA VAL A 282 -4.09 6.82 6.46
C VAL A 282 -3.00 5.76 6.70
N TYR A 283 -3.23 4.50 6.29
CA TYR A 283 -2.23 3.45 6.38
C TYR A 283 -0.96 3.79 5.56
N LEU A 284 -1.11 4.22 4.30
CA LEU A 284 0.03 4.60 3.46
C LEU A 284 0.74 5.86 3.98
N GLN A 285 -0.02 6.79 4.58
CA GLN A 285 0.54 8.00 5.24
C GLN A 285 1.33 7.63 6.49
N GLU A 286 0.82 6.76 7.35
CA GLU A 286 1.47 6.31 8.59
C GLU A 286 2.81 5.64 8.31
N TYR A 287 2.84 4.73 7.35
CA TYR A 287 4.08 4.05 6.96
C TYR A 287 4.96 4.88 6.02
N LYS A 288 4.55 6.11 5.64
CA LYS A 288 5.27 7.00 4.72
C LYS A 288 5.73 6.27 3.45
N ARG A 289 4.86 5.44 2.90
CA ARG A 289 5.10 4.60 1.72
C ARG A 289 4.02 4.83 0.68
N ASN A 290 4.42 4.79 -0.59
CA ASN A 290 3.48 4.45 -1.65
C ASN A 290 3.49 2.92 -1.87
N PRO A 291 2.50 2.36 -2.54
CA PRO A 291 2.41 0.91 -2.77
C PRO A 291 3.69 0.32 -3.39
N ARG A 292 4.33 1.04 -4.30
CA ARG A 292 5.53 0.60 -4.99
C ARG A 292 6.74 0.44 -4.06
N GLY A 293 6.93 1.37 -3.12
CA GLY A 293 7.96 1.26 -2.08
C GLY A 293 7.67 0.11 -1.12
N ALA A 294 6.40 -0.02 -0.72
CA ALA A 294 5.94 -1.07 0.17
C ALA A 294 6.12 -2.48 -0.41
N ILE A 295 5.86 -2.70 -1.71
CA ILE A 295 6.07 -4.01 -2.37
C ILE A 295 7.51 -4.49 -2.20
N ARG A 296 8.48 -3.61 -2.41
CA ARG A 296 9.90 -3.99 -2.27
C ARG A 296 10.22 -4.41 -0.84
N GLU A 297 9.65 -3.71 0.13
CA GLU A 297 9.81 -4.03 1.54
C GLU A 297 9.14 -5.36 1.89
N ILE A 298 7.93 -5.61 1.38
CA ILE A 298 7.20 -6.88 1.50
C ILE A 298 8.02 -8.02 0.87
N TYR A 299 8.49 -7.86 -0.36
CA TYR A 299 9.30 -8.86 -1.04
C TYR A 299 10.57 -9.21 -0.27
N ASN A 300 11.31 -8.19 0.19
CA ASN A 300 12.50 -8.41 1.01
C ASN A 300 12.15 -9.14 2.32
N ASN A 301 11.07 -8.76 2.99
CA ASN A 301 10.61 -9.39 4.24
C ASN A 301 10.25 -10.87 4.04
N MET A 302 9.61 -11.22 2.93
CA MET A 302 9.27 -12.60 2.59
C MET A 302 10.50 -13.43 2.23
N SER A 303 11.54 -12.82 1.65
CA SER A 303 12.79 -13.47 1.25
C SER A 303 13.72 -13.80 2.44
N ILE A 304 13.44 -13.29 3.64
CA ILE A 304 14.25 -13.58 4.83
C ILE A 304 14.00 -15.02 5.27
N VAL A 305 15.08 -15.82 5.29
CA VAL A 305 15.01 -17.23 5.76
C VAL A 305 15.12 -17.28 7.28
N MET A 306 16.09 -16.57 7.85
CA MET A 306 16.29 -16.44 9.31
C MET A 306 16.53 -14.97 9.64
N GLY A 307 15.81 -14.44 10.64
CA GLY A 307 15.96 -13.06 11.07
C GLY A 307 14.62 -12.37 11.39
N ASN A 308 14.69 -11.06 11.65
CA ASN A 308 13.51 -10.29 12.02
C ASN A 308 12.71 -9.87 10.79
N HIS A 309 11.44 -10.28 10.74
CA HIS A 309 10.48 -9.90 9.70
C HIS A 309 9.84 -8.54 10.04
N MET A 310 10.58 -7.45 9.86
CA MET A 310 10.18 -6.10 10.28
C MET A 310 8.91 -5.57 9.60
N ALA A 311 8.60 -6.03 8.37
CA ALA A 311 7.41 -5.62 7.65
C ALA A 311 6.13 -6.40 8.04
N ASN A 312 6.20 -7.39 8.92
CA ASN A 312 5.02 -8.18 9.31
C ASN A 312 3.88 -7.31 9.82
N LYS A 313 4.17 -6.33 10.69
CA LYS A 313 3.15 -5.40 11.20
C LYS A 313 2.55 -4.55 10.07
N MET A 314 3.38 -4.08 9.13
CA MET A 314 2.91 -3.31 7.98
C MET A 314 1.99 -4.15 7.09
N ILE A 315 2.38 -5.38 6.75
CA ILE A 315 1.58 -6.31 5.93
C ILE A 315 0.22 -6.57 6.59
N ASN A 316 0.21 -6.84 7.90
CA ASN A 316 -1.01 -7.15 8.66
C ASN A 316 -1.85 -5.91 9.02
N SER A 317 -1.35 -4.71 8.79
CA SER A 317 -2.08 -3.45 9.00
C SER A 317 -2.80 -2.93 7.77
N CYS A 318 -2.79 -3.61 6.62
CA CYS A 318 -3.60 -3.23 5.46
C CYS A 318 -5.05 -3.72 5.64
N ASP A 319 -6.04 -2.84 5.41
CA ASP A 319 -7.48 -3.21 5.49
C ASP A 319 -7.96 -4.04 4.29
N GLU A 320 -7.17 -4.17 3.24
CA GLU A 320 -7.56 -4.77 1.96
C GLU A 320 -8.82 -4.12 1.34
N CYS A 321 -9.04 -2.85 1.62
CA CYS A 321 -10.26 -2.14 1.25
C CYS A 321 -10.35 -1.71 -0.23
N GLY A 322 -9.26 -1.79 -1.00
CA GLY A 322 -9.24 -1.47 -2.43
C GLY A 322 -9.27 0.01 -2.80
N GLN A 323 -9.27 0.97 -1.84
CA GLN A 323 -9.28 2.40 -2.15
C GLN A 323 -8.06 2.83 -2.99
N CYS A 324 -6.87 2.35 -2.64
CA CYS A 324 -5.64 2.66 -3.37
C CYS A 324 -5.66 2.11 -4.81
N LYS A 325 -6.35 0.99 -5.06
CA LYS A 325 -6.58 0.47 -6.41
C LYS A 325 -7.53 1.38 -7.19
N ALA A 326 -8.65 1.78 -6.57
CA ALA A 326 -9.63 2.67 -7.20
C ALA A 326 -9.06 4.06 -7.54
N ALA A 327 -8.22 4.61 -6.65
CA ALA A 327 -7.56 5.89 -6.86
C ALA A 327 -6.36 5.81 -7.81
N CYS A 328 -5.87 4.61 -8.15
CA CYS A 328 -4.67 4.44 -8.95
C CYS A 328 -4.96 4.62 -10.44
N PRO A 329 -4.32 5.58 -11.15
CA PRO A 329 -4.50 5.73 -12.60
C PRO A 329 -4.13 4.49 -13.41
N ASN A 330 -3.29 3.61 -12.83
CA ASN A 330 -2.85 2.37 -13.45
C ASN A 330 -3.57 1.12 -12.89
N GLY A 331 -4.56 1.29 -12.03
CA GLY A 331 -5.34 0.19 -11.44
C GLY A 331 -4.53 -0.78 -10.58
N PHE A 332 -3.42 -0.32 -9.98
CA PHE A 332 -2.52 -1.19 -9.23
C PHE A 332 -3.18 -1.73 -7.94
N ASP A 333 -3.22 -3.07 -7.80
CA ASP A 333 -3.86 -3.77 -6.69
C ASP A 333 -2.89 -4.07 -5.54
N TYR A 334 -2.65 -3.08 -4.69
CA TYR A 334 -1.82 -3.25 -3.50
C TYR A 334 -2.47 -4.13 -2.41
N PRO A 335 -3.77 -4.09 -2.17
CA PRO A 335 -4.48 -5.04 -1.31
C PRO A 335 -4.18 -6.50 -1.62
N GLU A 336 -4.19 -6.87 -2.90
CA GLU A 336 -3.87 -8.22 -3.35
C GLU A 336 -2.42 -8.63 -2.98
N VAL A 337 -1.47 -7.71 -3.10
CA VAL A 337 -0.08 -7.96 -2.66
C VAL A 337 -0.02 -8.28 -1.16
N CYS A 338 -0.77 -7.54 -0.33
CA CYS A 338 -0.82 -7.81 1.11
C CYS A 338 -1.47 -9.16 1.41
N ARG A 339 -2.55 -9.51 0.71
CA ARG A 339 -3.26 -10.79 0.86
C ARG A 339 -2.35 -11.97 0.50
N ILE A 340 -1.70 -11.94 -0.66
CA ILE A 340 -0.72 -12.96 -1.07
C ILE A 340 0.42 -13.08 -0.04
N ALA A 341 0.94 -11.94 0.44
CA ALA A 341 1.98 -11.96 1.47
C ALA A 341 1.52 -12.66 2.76
N ARG A 342 0.26 -12.43 3.19
CA ARG A 342 -0.32 -13.12 4.37
C ARG A 342 -0.47 -14.62 4.13
N GLN A 343 -0.94 -15.04 2.94
CA GLN A 343 -1.04 -16.45 2.58
C GLN A 343 0.33 -17.13 2.66
N VAL A 344 1.36 -16.55 2.04
CA VAL A 344 2.74 -17.08 2.12
C VAL A 344 3.27 -17.09 3.56
N MET A 345 2.95 -16.08 4.38
CA MET A 345 3.35 -16.08 5.80
C MET A 345 2.67 -17.20 6.59
N VAL A 346 1.44 -17.56 6.27
CA VAL A 346 0.72 -18.70 6.87
C VAL A 346 1.34 -20.02 6.40
N GLU A 347 1.53 -20.21 5.09
CA GLU A 347 2.11 -21.41 4.49
C GLU A 347 3.54 -21.69 5.01
N THR A 348 4.31 -20.64 5.24
CA THR A 348 5.70 -20.74 5.73
C THR A 348 5.83 -20.65 7.25
N GLU A 349 4.72 -20.71 8.00
CA GLU A 349 4.66 -20.61 9.47
C GLU A 349 5.31 -19.34 10.05
N LYS A 350 5.35 -18.25 9.25
CA LYS A 350 5.94 -16.95 9.62
C LYS A 350 4.89 -15.91 10.05
N MET A 351 3.61 -16.27 10.00
CA MET A 351 2.53 -15.38 10.47
C MET A 351 2.58 -15.27 12.00
N PRO A 352 2.66 -14.05 12.56
CA PRO A 352 2.58 -13.88 14.01
C PRO A 352 1.22 -14.37 14.54
N PRO A 353 1.16 -15.33 15.46
CA PRO A 353 -0.11 -15.88 15.97
C PRO A 353 -1.04 -14.80 16.51
N SER A 354 -0.48 -13.81 17.23
CA SER A 354 -1.24 -12.71 17.84
C SER A 354 -1.92 -11.77 16.84
N ALA A 355 -1.54 -11.79 15.55
CA ALA A 355 -2.08 -10.84 14.59
C ALA A 355 -3.56 -11.10 14.28
N HIS A 356 -3.98 -12.36 14.16
CA HIS A 356 -5.31 -12.71 13.63
C HIS A 356 -6.06 -13.76 14.47
N GLU A 357 -5.42 -14.38 15.47
CA GLU A 357 -5.97 -15.51 16.22
C GLU A 357 -7.34 -15.20 16.85
N PHE A 358 -7.46 -14.07 17.53
CA PHE A 358 -8.74 -13.69 18.14
C PHE A 358 -9.86 -13.59 17.11
N ALA A 359 -9.58 -12.96 15.97
CA ALA A 359 -10.58 -12.80 14.91
C ALA A 359 -10.99 -14.15 14.29
N LEU A 360 -10.04 -15.08 14.12
CA LEU A 360 -10.32 -16.43 13.64
C LEU A 360 -11.16 -17.24 14.63
N LEU A 361 -10.86 -17.15 15.92
CA LEU A 361 -11.68 -17.76 16.98
C LEU A 361 -13.09 -17.14 17.07
N ASP A 362 -13.23 -15.84 16.79
CA ASP A 362 -14.54 -15.18 16.76
C ASP A 362 -15.35 -15.59 15.51
N GLN A 363 -14.69 -15.85 14.38
CA GLN A 363 -15.32 -16.46 13.21
C GLN A 363 -15.79 -17.89 13.50
N GLU A 364 -14.92 -18.69 14.13
CA GLU A 364 -15.25 -20.06 14.50
C GLU A 364 -16.46 -20.09 15.44
N PHE A 365 -16.47 -19.26 16.50
CA PHE A 365 -17.63 -19.08 17.37
C PHE A 365 -18.90 -18.72 16.61
N SER A 366 -18.81 -17.79 15.64
CA SER A 366 -19.96 -17.40 14.80
C SER A 366 -20.48 -18.54 13.95
N ASN A 367 -19.61 -19.47 13.55
CA ASN A 367 -19.93 -20.60 12.70
C ASN A 367 -20.16 -21.92 13.47
N ARG A 368 -20.08 -21.90 14.80
CA ARG A 368 -20.39 -23.03 15.70
C ARG A 368 -21.51 -22.64 16.68
N GLU A 369 -21.18 -22.06 17.82
CA GLU A 369 -22.10 -21.73 18.90
C GLU A 369 -23.13 -20.68 18.46
N GLY A 370 -22.70 -19.64 17.77
CA GLY A 370 -23.54 -18.57 17.21
C GLY A 370 -24.27 -18.92 15.93
N PHE A 371 -24.00 -20.09 15.34
CA PHE A 371 -24.58 -20.50 14.08
C PHE A 371 -26.05 -20.91 14.21
N LEU A 372 -26.85 -20.52 13.22
CA LEU A 372 -28.24 -20.97 13.06
C LEU A 372 -28.56 -21.04 11.56
N ALA A 373 -29.15 -22.12 11.12
CA ALA A 373 -29.74 -22.23 9.77
C ALA A 373 -31.10 -22.92 9.90
N ARG A 374 -32.19 -22.22 9.53
CA ARG A 374 -33.57 -22.73 9.65
C ARG A 374 -34.45 -22.17 8.51
N THR A 375 -35.34 -22.98 8.01
CA THR A 375 -36.47 -22.54 7.19
C THR A 375 -37.51 -21.81 8.04
N GLN A 376 -38.31 -20.96 7.45
CA GLN A 376 -39.43 -20.33 8.17
C GLN A 376 -40.43 -21.40 8.62
N PRO A 377 -40.99 -21.33 9.86
CA PRO A 377 -42.02 -22.26 10.31
C PRO A 377 -43.18 -22.38 9.32
N GLY A 378 -43.59 -23.61 9.03
CA GLY A 378 -44.68 -23.92 8.07
C GLY A 378 -44.21 -24.09 6.62
N TYR A 379 -42.90 -24.02 6.36
CA TYR A 379 -42.30 -24.25 5.02
C TYR A 379 -41.24 -25.37 5.09
N GLU A 380 -41.29 -26.29 4.15
CA GLU A 380 -40.25 -27.34 4.01
C GLU A 380 -38.99 -26.82 3.33
N SER A 381 -39.15 -25.82 2.46
CA SER A 381 -38.05 -25.10 1.79
C SER A 381 -38.31 -23.61 1.80
N SER A 382 -37.29 -22.81 1.51
CA SER A 382 -37.38 -21.36 1.50
C SER A 382 -37.24 -20.81 0.08
N ALA A 383 -38.07 -19.82 -0.27
CA ALA A 383 -37.87 -19.05 -1.52
C ALA A 383 -36.74 -18.01 -1.34
N TYR A 384 -36.56 -17.54 -0.13
CA TYR A 384 -35.53 -16.55 0.24
C TYR A 384 -34.75 -17.03 1.46
N LEU A 385 -33.49 -16.60 1.56
CA LEU A 385 -32.63 -16.84 2.74
C LEU A 385 -32.05 -15.52 3.22
N PHE A 386 -32.38 -15.10 4.42
CA PHE A 386 -31.78 -13.92 5.03
C PHE A 386 -30.46 -14.25 5.70
N PHE A 387 -29.36 -13.63 5.25
CA PHE A 387 -28.02 -13.72 5.77
C PHE A 387 -27.55 -12.34 6.28
N PRO A 388 -27.80 -11.97 7.55
CA PRO A 388 -27.48 -10.63 8.07
C PRO A 388 -25.98 -10.38 8.23
N GLY A 389 -25.19 -11.45 8.35
CA GLY A 389 -23.75 -11.40 8.63
C GLY A 389 -23.44 -11.33 10.14
N CYS A 390 -22.22 -11.75 10.49
CA CYS A 390 -21.78 -11.91 11.88
C CYS A 390 -21.72 -10.60 12.67
N GLN A 391 -21.41 -9.47 12.04
CA GLN A 391 -21.30 -8.19 12.70
C GLN A 391 -22.67 -7.58 13.05
N ALA A 392 -23.67 -7.75 12.21
CA ALA A 392 -25.03 -7.29 12.49
C ALA A 392 -25.60 -7.97 13.73
N ALA A 393 -25.46 -9.30 13.83
CA ALA A 393 -25.88 -10.07 15.00
C ALA A 393 -25.10 -9.72 16.28
N ALA A 394 -23.84 -9.28 16.14
CA ALA A 394 -22.98 -8.91 17.27
C ALA A 394 -23.26 -7.50 17.81
N VAL A 395 -23.55 -6.55 16.94
CA VAL A 395 -23.62 -5.12 17.27
C VAL A 395 -25.06 -4.66 17.49
N SER A 396 -26.00 -5.07 16.64
CA SER A 396 -27.39 -4.63 16.68
C SER A 396 -28.34 -5.82 16.45
N PRO A 397 -28.44 -6.76 17.42
CA PRO A 397 -29.26 -7.96 17.30
C PRO A 397 -30.75 -7.65 17.08
N GLU A 398 -31.28 -6.58 17.70
CA GLU A 398 -32.66 -6.15 17.51
C GLU A 398 -32.96 -5.76 16.05
N THR A 399 -32.02 -5.10 15.38
CA THR A 399 -32.16 -4.78 13.97
C THR A 399 -32.26 -6.04 13.11
N VAL A 400 -31.47 -7.07 13.41
CA VAL A 400 -31.53 -8.37 12.71
C VAL A 400 -32.89 -9.04 12.90
N GLU A 401 -33.39 -9.05 14.12
CA GLU A 401 -34.70 -9.60 14.46
C GLU A 401 -35.85 -8.89 13.71
N LYS A 402 -35.88 -7.56 13.78
CA LYS A 402 -36.89 -6.73 13.08
C LYS A 402 -36.81 -6.91 11.56
N ALA A 403 -35.59 -6.97 11.00
CA ALA A 403 -35.39 -7.22 9.57
C ALA A 403 -35.93 -8.60 9.17
N TYR A 404 -35.63 -9.65 9.94
CA TYR A 404 -36.15 -10.99 9.63
C TYR A 404 -37.68 -11.06 9.72
N LYS A 405 -38.28 -10.49 10.80
CA LYS A 405 -39.73 -10.43 10.95
C LYS A 405 -40.39 -9.64 9.81
N ASN A 406 -39.81 -8.54 9.36
CA ASN A 406 -40.32 -7.76 8.23
C ASN A 406 -40.27 -8.56 6.92
N LEU A 407 -39.13 -9.19 6.61
CA LEU A 407 -38.96 -10.00 5.40
C LEU A 407 -39.89 -11.19 5.39
N SER A 408 -39.96 -11.97 6.49
CA SER A 408 -40.80 -13.16 6.60
C SER A 408 -42.32 -12.86 6.56
N GLY A 409 -42.72 -11.66 6.99
CA GLY A 409 -44.12 -11.22 6.91
C GLY A 409 -44.54 -10.67 5.55
N ARG A 410 -43.59 -10.24 4.69
CA ARG A 410 -43.89 -9.56 3.42
C ARG A 410 -43.52 -10.36 2.18
N LEU A 411 -42.54 -11.27 2.24
CA LEU A 411 -42.14 -12.11 1.12
C LEU A 411 -42.92 -13.41 1.11
N LYS A 412 -43.39 -13.85 -0.07
CA LYS A 412 -44.12 -15.09 -0.25
C LYS A 412 -43.16 -16.25 -0.55
N GLY A 413 -43.48 -17.44 -0.11
CA GLY A 413 -42.72 -18.67 -0.36
C GLY A 413 -41.70 -19.02 0.73
N GLY A 414 -41.78 -18.35 1.88
CA GLY A 414 -40.95 -18.61 3.04
C GLY A 414 -39.57 -17.90 2.99
N VAL A 415 -39.15 -17.39 4.12
CA VAL A 415 -37.84 -16.76 4.33
C VAL A 415 -37.04 -17.55 5.36
N GLY A 416 -36.04 -18.29 4.93
CA GLY A 416 -35.11 -18.92 5.82
C GLY A 416 -34.17 -17.89 6.49
N LEU A 417 -33.58 -18.27 7.60
CA LEU A 417 -32.57 -17.47 8.29
C LEU A 417 -31.28 -18.26 8.44
N MET A 418 -30.14 -17.61 8.15
CA MET A 418 -28.82 -18.16 8.42
C MET A 418 -27.99 -17.13 9.17
N LEU A 419 -27.71 -17.40 10.45
CA LEU A 419 -26.75 -16.66 11.27
C LEU A 419 -25.38 -17.33 11.15
N GLY A 420 -24.34 -16.55 10.87
CA GLY A 420 -22.99 -17.05 10.70
C GLY A 420 -22.06 -16.01 10.09
N CYS A 421 -20.82 -16.41 9.86
CA CYS A 421 -19.81 -15.59 9.18
C CYS A 421 -19.55 -16.12 7.77
N CYS A 422 -19.45 -15.21 6.78
CA CYS A 422 -19.17 -15.52 5.39
C CYS A 422 -17.74 -16.02 5.10
N GLY A 423 -16.84 -15.99 6.09
CA GLY A 423 -15.46 -16.41 5.90
C GLY A 423 -14.48 -15.26 5.57
N ALA A 424 -14.94 -14.05 5.31
CA ALA A 424 -14.05 -12.92 5.00
C ALA A 424 -12.90 -12.73 6.01
N ILE A 425 -13.10 -13.08 7.27
CA ILE A 425 -12.08 -13.00 8.33
C ILE A 425 -10.91 -13.95 8.04
N SER A 426 -11.19 -15.18 7.64
CA SER A 426 -10.16 -16.16 7.28
C SER A 426 -9.47 -15.81 5.98
N ASP A 427 -10.18 -15.28 4.98
CA ASP A 427 -9.57 -14.76 3.75
C ASP A 427 -8.57 -13.64 4.07
N TRP A 428 -8.97 -12.64 4.84
CA TRP A 428 -8.09 -11.55 5.30
C TRP A 428 -6.91 -12.01 6.15
N ALA A 429 -7.03 -13.12 6.86
CA ALA A 429 -5.94 -13.71 7.63
C ALA A 429 -4.96 -14.53 6.78
N GLY A 430 -5.23 -14.75 5.50
CA GLY A 430 -4.48 -15.63 4.63
C GLY A 430 -4.74 -17.13 4.88
N ARG A 431 -5.84 -17.49 5.58
CA ARG A 431 -6.24 -18.86 5.93
C ARG A 431 -7.26 -19.39 4.92
N GLU A 432 -6.76 -19.75 3.74
CA GLU A 432 -7.55 -20.29 2.64
C GLU A 432 -8.31 -21.57 3.01
N ASP A 433 -7.70 -22.42 3.84
CA ASP A 433 -8.30 -23.62 4.40
C ASP A 433 -9.60 -23.34 5.19
N LEU A 434 -9.54 -22.35 6.09
CA LEU A 434 -10.69 -21.94 6.89
C LEU A 434 -11.73 -21.18 6.07
N PHE A 435 -11.28 -20.43 5.08
CA PHE A 435 -12.16 -19.71 4.17
C PHE A 435 -13.01 -20.65 3.35
N THR A 436 -12.38 -21.64 2.69
CA THR A 436 -13.06 -22.68 1.92
C THR A 436 -14.05 -23.46 2.78
N SER A 437 -13.64 -23.88 3.99
CA SER A 437 -14.52 -24.59 4.90
C SER A 437 -15.76 -23.79 5.31
N ALA A 438 -15.62 -22.46 5.50
CA ALA A 438 -16.75 -21.58 5.82
C ALA A 438 -17.74 -21.47 4.64
N LEU A 439 -17.24 -21.34 3.41
CA LEU A 439 -18.07 -21.28 2.20
C LEU A 439 -18.80 -22.61 1.94
N GLU A 440 -18.12 -23.74 2.06
CA GLU A 440 -18.74 -25.06 1.94
C GLU A 440 -19.86 -25.30 2.95
N LYS A 441 -19.69 -24.80 4.18
CA LYS A 441 -20.75 -24.86 5.18
C LYS A 441 -21.99 -24.07 4.75
N ILE A 442 -21.79 -22.84 4.30
CA ILE A 442 -22.88 -21.97 3.82
C ILE A 442 -23.57 -22.62 2.63
N GLN A 443 -22.81 -23.14 1.67
CA GLN A 443 -23.32 -23.82 0.48
C GLN A 443 -24.22 -25.02 0.84
N ARG A 444 -23.74 -25.90 1.75
CA ARG A 444 -24.52 -27.06 2.23
C ARG A 444 -25.83 -26.64 2.90
N GLU A 445 -25.81 -25.64 3.74
CA GLU A 445 -27.03 -25.18 4.45
C GLU A 445 -28.00 -24.46 3.50
N TRP A 446 -27.50 -23.76 2.51
CA TRP A 446 -28.30 -23.16 1.44
C TRP A 446 -28.99 -24.23 0.58
N GLU A 447 -28.27 -25.30 0.21
CA GLU A 447 -28.84 -26.43 -0.53
C GLU A 447 -29.94 -27.16 0.25
N LYS A 448 -29.73 -27.38 1.56
CA LYS A 448 -30.74 -27.99 2.44
C LYS A 448 -32.04 -27.17 2.51
N GLN A 449 -31.97 -25.86 2.35
CA GLN A 449 -33.13 -24.98 2.38
C GLN A 449 -33.83 -24.82 1.00
N GLY A 450 -33.40 -25.57 -0.03
CA GLY A 450 -34.02 -25.55 -1.35
C GLY A 450 -33.40 -24.54 -2.31
N LYS A 451 -32.17 -24.13 -2.10
CA LYS A 451 -31.43 -23.15 -2.93
C LYS A 451 -32.15 -21.80 -3.07
N PRO A 452 -32.52 -21.16 -1.95
CA PRO A 452 -33.28 -19.92 -1.97
C PRO A 452 -32.46 -18.73 -2.50
N GLN A 453 -33.16 -17.66 -2.95
CA GLN A 453 -32.51 -16.38 -3.23
C GLN A 453 -31.93 -15.80 -1.95
N VAL A 454 -30.61 -15.60 -1.88
CA VAL A 454 -29.93 -15.05 -0.71
C VAL A 454 -30.12 -13.54 -0.60
N ILE A 455 -30.42 -13.04 0.59
CA ILE A 455 -30.54 -11.62 0.94
C ILE A 455 -29.49 -11.27 2.00
N CYS A 456 -28.52 -10.44 1.65
CA CYS A 456 -27.44 -10.03 2.53
C CYS A 456 -27.69 -8.61 3.11
N ALA A 457 -27.48 -8.44 4.43
CA ALA A 457 -27.46 -7.12 5.06
C ALA A 457 -26.05 -6.51 5.14
N CYS A 458 -25.02 -7.27 4.79
CA CYS A 458 -23.62 -6.83 4.81
C CYS A 458 -23.05 -6.84 3.37
N PRO A 459 -22.49 -5.71 2.89
CA PRO A 459 -21.91 -5.65 1.55
C PRO A 459 -20.65 -6.54 1.39
N THR A 460 -19.88 -6.77 2.45
CA THR A 460 -18.76 -7.71 2.41
C THR A 460 -19.24 -9.14 2.26
N CYS A 461 -20.29 -9.55 3.00
CA CYS A 461 -20.88 -10.88 2.84
C CYS A 461 -21.43 -11.06 1.42
N ARG A 462 -22.13 -10.05 0.88
CA ARG A 462 -22.64 -10.07 -0.49
C ARG A 462 -21.51 -10.27 -1.50
N LYS A 463 -20.44 -9.48 -1.40
CA LYS A 463 -19.25 -9.58 -2.26
C LYS A 463 -18.64 -10.99 -2.18
N VAL A 464 -18.35 -11.49 -0.99
CA VAL A 464 -17.72 -12.80 -0.79
C VAL A 464 -18.56 -13.92 -1.40
N LEU A 465 -19.86 -13.95 -1.12
CA LEU A 465 -20.75 -14.98 -1.66
C LEU A 465 -20.88 -14.88 -3.19
N GLN A 466 -20.91 -13.68 -3.74
CA GLN A 466 -20.99 -13.46 -5.19
C GLN A 466 -19.72 -13.87 -5.93
N GLU A 467 -18.54 -13.63 -5.34
CA GLU A 467 -17.24 -13.90 -5.99
C GLU A 467 -16.78 -15.36 -5.84
N HIS A 468 -17.22 -16.05 -4.78
CA HIS A 468 -16.68 -17.37 -4.42
C HIS A 468 -17.73 -18.49 -4.32
N THR A 469 -19.01 -18.22 -4.67
CA THR A 469 -20.08 -19.22 -4.67
C THR A 469 -21.06 -18.95 -5.80
N ASP A 470 -21.99 -19.90 -6.03
CA ASP A 470 -23.06 -19.78 -7.02
C ASP A 470 -24.34 -19.15 -6.44
N LEU A 471 -24.29 -18.49 -5.28
CA LEU A 471 -25.48 -18.07 -4.52
C LEU A 471 -26.20 -16.82 -5.06
N GLU A 472 -25.58 -16.00 -5.89
CA GLU A 472 -26.11 -14.75 -6.46
C GLU A 472 -26.86 -13.84 -5.44
N PRO A 473 -26.21 -13.35 -4.38
CA PRO A 473 -26.87 -12.66 -3.28
C PRO A 473 -27.35 -11.26 -3.67
N LYS A 474 -28.56 -10.87 -3.20
CA LYS A 474 -29.08 -9.50 -3.28
C LYS A 474 -28.78 -8.73 -2.00
N GLY A 475 -28.60 -7.41 -2.11
CA GLY A 475 -28.59 -6.54 -0.93
C GLY A 475 -29.99 -6.38 -0.34
N ILE A 476 -30.10 -6.35 0.99
CA ILE A 476 -31.40 -6.16 1.66
C ILE A 476 -32.08 -4.84 1.24
N TRP A 477 -31.31 -3.78 0.98
CA TRP A 477 -31.80 -2.48 0.49
C TRP A 477 -32.51 -2.60 -0.85
N GLU A 478 -32.06 -3.49 -1.74
CA GLU A 478 -32.73 -3.77 -3.03
C GLU A 478 -34.10 -4.38 -2.81
N VAL A 479 -34.15 -5.39 -1.94
CA VAL A 479 -35.39 -6.11 -1.65
C VAL A 479 -36.40 -5.20 -0.95
N LEU A 480 -35.93 -4.40 0.03
CA LEU A 480 -36.81 -3.45 0.74
C LEU A 480 -37.35 -2.36 -0.18
N LEU A 481 -36.56 -1.86 -1.13
CA LEU A 481 -37.05 -0.92 -2.15
C LEU A 481 -38.16 -1.54 -3.00
N GLN A 482 -38.04 -2.78 -3.42
CA GLN A 482 -39.06 -3.49 -4.18
C GLN A 482 -40.35 -3.73 -3.38
N LEU A 483 -40.20 -3.99 -2.07
CA LEU A 483 -41.36 -4.16 -1.18
C LEU A 483 -42.03 -2.85 -0.82
N GLY A 484 -41.38 -1.72 -1.05
CA GLY A 484 -41.81 -0.39 -0.60
C GLY A 484 -41.32 -0.06 0.82
N VAL A 485 -40.80 1.14 0.96
CA VAL A 485 -40.19 1.66 2.19
C VAL A 485 -41.09 2.75 2.78
N GLU A 486 -41.33 2.67 4.08
CA GLU A 486 -42.03 3.75 4.80
C GLU A 486 -41.08 4.90 5.11
N ARG A 487 -41.58 6.12 5.03
CA ARG A 487 -40.82 7.32 5.38
C ARG A 487 -40.75 7.46 6.89
N VAL A 488 -39.58 7.28 7.48
CA VAL A 488 -39.35 7.25 8.94
C VAL A 488 -38.44 8.36 9.43
N ALA A 489 -37.84 9.13 8.49
CA ALA A 489 -36.85 10.15 8.81
C ALA A 489 -37.08 11.44 8.01
N SER A 490 -36.37 12.50 8.37
CA SER A 490 -36.28 13.77 7.65
C SER A 490 -34.91 14.41 7.88
N GLY A 491 -34.56 15.38 7.03
CA GLY A 491 -33.29 16.12 7.12
C GLY A 491 -32.20 15.52 6.23
N THR A 492 -30.97 15.95 6.47
CA THR A 492 -29.80 15.57 5.68
C THR A 492 -28.96 14.53 6.41
N ALA A 493 -28.35 13.61 5.67
CA ALA A 493 -27.38 12.65 6.21
C ALA A 493 -26.31 12.33 5.16
N SER A 494 -25.08 12.10 5.62
CA SER A 494 -24.00 11.65 4.75
C SER A 494 -23.93 10.11 4.73
N ILE A 495 -23.48 9.54 3.61
CA ILE A 495 -23.31 8.08 3.48
C ILE A 495 -21.83 7.74 3.48
N GLN A 496 -21.39 6.92 4.42
CA GLN A 496 -20.10 6.26 4.38
C GLN A 496 -20.19 5.00 3.53
N ASP A 497 -19.63 5.05 2.32
CA ASP A 497 -19.63 3.89 1.42
C ASP A 497 -18.72 2.77 1.93
N ALA A 498 -19.29 1.58 2.01
CA ALA A 498 -18.58 0.40 2.50
C ALA A 498 -17.61 -0.16 1.45
N CYS A 499 -16.41 -0.56 1.89
CA CYS A 499 -15.39 -1.13 1.00
C CYS A 499 -15.87 -2.41 0.28
N GLY A 500 -16.76 -3.21 0.88
CA GLY A 500 -17.38 -4.37 0.23
C GLY A 500 -18.25 -4.04 -0.99
N ALA A 501 -18.69 -2.78 -1.14
CA ALA A 501 -19.44 -2.31 -2.31
C ALA A 501 -18.61 -1.36 -3.21
N ARG A 502 -17.31 -1.24 -3.00
CA ARG A 502 -16.47 -0.28 -3.72
C ARG A 502 -16.52 -0.44 -5.24
N GLN A 503 -16.52 -1.65 -5.73
CA GLN A 503 -16.60 -1.95 -7.17
C GLN A 503 -18.02 -2.10 -7.69
N ASP A 504 -19.04 -2.00 -6.81
CA ASP A 504 -20.45 -2.16 -7.14
C ASP A 504 -21.18 -0.82 -7.15
N ALA A 505 -21.11 -0.11 -8.27
CA ALA A 505 -21.77 1.18 -8.46
C ALA A 505 -23.31 1.06 -8.33
N GLN A 506 -23.89 -0.08 -8.75
CA GLN A 506 -25.32 -0.31 -8.66
C GLN A 506 -25.78 -0.41 -7.21
N ALA A 507 -25.07 -1.19 -6.37
CA ALA A 507 -25.39 -1.28 -4.96
C ALA A 507 -25.28 0.08 -4.26
N ARG A 508 -24.23 0.87 -4.55
CA ARG A 508 -24.08 2.21 -4.00
C ARG A 508 -25.24 3.14 -4.40
N ALA A 509 -25.65 3.10 -5.66
CA ALA A 509 -26.80 3.88 -6.14
C ALA A 509 -28.12 3.44 -5.49
N GLN A 510 -28.33 2.14 -5.30
CA GLN A 510 -29.53 1.60 -4.65
C GLN A 510 -29.58 1.98 -3.16
N VAL A 511 -28.45 1.98 -2.46
CA VAL A 511 -28.38 2.46 -1.06
C VAL A 511 -28.81 3.91 -0.97
N ARG A 512 -28.38 4.78 -1.88
CA ARG A 512 -28.82 6.19 -1.92
C ARG A 512 -30.34 6.30 -2.11
N LYS A 513 -30.90 5.58 -3.09
CA LYS A 513 -32.34 5.51 -3.29
C LYS A 513 -33.10 4.99 -2.07
N PHE A 514 -32.53 4.02 -1.35
CA PHE A 514 -33.12 3.49 -0.13
C PHE A 514 -33.15 4.56 0.99
N VAL A 515 -32.05 5.29 1.19
CA VAL A 515 -31.95 6.37 2.16
C VAL A 515 -32.90 7.53 1.83
N GLU A 516 -33.02 7.88 0.57
CA GLU A 516 -33.99 8.89 0.08
C GLU A 516 -35.43 8.45 0.29
N ALA A 517 -35.75 7.17 0.04
CA ALA A 517 -37.07 6.61 0.30
C ALA A 517 -37.42 6.63 1.79
N LEU A 518 -36.45 6.45 2.70
CA LEU A 518 -36.64 6.62 4.14
C LEU A 518 -36.94 8.08 4.53
N GLY A 519 -36.66 9.05 3.66
CA GLY A 519 -36.97 10.46 3.85
C GLY A 519 -35.75 11.35 4.13
N CYS A 520 -34.53 10.83 4.11
CA CYS A 520 -33.32 11.61 4.25
C CYS A 520 -32.84 12.16 2.90
N GLN A 521 -32.38 13.41 2.89
CA GLN A 521 -31.63 13.95 1.77
C GLN A 521 -30.15 13.54 1.90
N VAL A 522 -29.62 12.90 0.86
CA VAL A 522 -28.21 12.45 0.86
C VAL A 522 -27.28 13.64 0.56
N GLN A 523 -26.33 13.89 1.45
CA GLN A 523 -25.20 14.78 1.24
C GLN A 523 -23.95 13.95 1.03
N GLU A 524 -23.36 14.04 -0.17
CA GLU A 524 -22.13 13.30 -0.48
C GLU A 524 -20.94 13.81 0.33
N LEU A 525 -20.11 12.89 0.77
CA LEU A 525 -18.85 13.20 1.45
C LEU A 525 -17.80 13.68 0.42
N PRO A 526 -16.80 14.47 0.83
CA PRO A 526 -15.70 14.90 -0.05
C PRO A 526 -15.00 13.74 -0.75
N MET A 527 -14.85 12.60 -0.05
CA MET A 527 -14.40 11.34 -0.62
C MET A 527 -15.53 10.33 -0.46
N ALA A 528 -16.28 10.10 -1.52
CA ALA A 528 -17.45 9.22 -1.55
C ALA A 528 -17.28 8.08 -2.56
N GLN A 529 -18.23 7.18 -2.57
CA GLN A 529 -18.38 6.08 -3.53
C GLN A 529 -17.11 5.20 -3.60
N GLU A 530 -16.50 5.03 -4.79
CA GLU A 530 -15.29 4.20 -4.96
C GLU A 530 -14.05 4.80 -4.28
N LEU A 531 -14.03 6.10 -4.00
CA LEU A 531 -12.93 6.77 -3.32
C LEU A 531 -13.14 6.91 -1.81
N ALA A 532 -14.26 6.44 -1.27
CA ALA A 532 -14.56 6.53 0.16
C ALA A 532 -13.43 5.94 1.01
N PRO A 533 -12.97 6.65 2.08
CA PRO A 533 -11.94 6.13 2.97
C PRO A 533 -12.45 4.90 3.74
N CYS A 534 -11.54 4.01 4.12
CA CYS A 534 -11.91 2.83 4.90
C CYS A 534 -12.16 3.17 6.35
N CYS A 535 -13.14 2.51 6.97
CA CYS A 535 -13.44 2.64 8.40
C CYS A 535 -12.39 1.99 9.32
N GLY A 536 -11.42 1.22 8.77
CA GLY A 536 -10.37 0.58 9.55
C GLY A 536 -10.71 -0.79 10.15
N TYR A 537 -11.82 -1.43 9.75
CA TYR A 537 -12.17 -2.78 10.24
C TYR A 537 -11.63 -3.91 9.38
N GLY A 538 -11.65 -3.74 8.05
CA GLY A 538 -11.23 -4.76 7.09
C GLY A 538 -9.78 -5.21 7.31
N GLY A 539 -9.40 -6.34 6.67
CA GLY A 539 -8.07 -6.89 6.80
C GLY A 539 -7.60 -7.19 8.21
N LEU A 540 -8.55 -7.25 9.17
CA LEU A 540 -8.32 -7.51 10.62
C LEU A 540 -7.45 -6.45 11.31
N MET A 541 -7.40 -5.24 10.77
CA MET A 541 -6.58 -4.15 11.32
C MET A 541 -6.85 -3.86 12.82
N PRO A 542 -8.09 -3.91 13.36
CA PRO A 542 -8.32 -3.67 14.79
C PRO A 542 -7.55 -4.61 15.71
N TYR A 543 -7.23 -5.80 15.24
CA TYR A 543 -6.49 -6.82 16.00
C TYR A 543 -4.97 -6.72 15.78
N ALA A 544 -4.55 -6.43 14.56
CA ALA A 544 -3.13 -6.31 14.21
C ALA A 544 -2.53 -4.95 14.58
N ASN A 545 -3.33 -3.87 14.51
CA ASN A 545 -2.88 -2.49 14.74
C ASN A 545 -4.07 -1.58 15.15
N ARG A 546 -4.53 -1.73 16.40
CA ARG A 546 -5.70 -1.03 16.93
C ARG A 546 -5.61 0.49 16.82
N GLU A 547 -4.43 1.05 17.11
CA GLU A 547 -4.20 2.50 17.01
C GLU A 547 -4.43 3.02 15.59
N LEU A 548 -3.84 2.38 14.59
CA LEU A 548 -3.99 2.77 13.20
C LEU A 548 -5.44 2.57 12.70
N SER A 549 -6.11 1.51 13.18
CA SER A 549 -7.55 1.30 12.91
C SER A 549 -8.40 2.47 13.37
N LEU A 550 -8.17 2.98 14.58
CA LEU A 550 -8.87 4.14 15.14
C LEU A 550 -8.52 5.45 14.38
N LYS A 551 -7.25 5.65 14.01
CA LYS A 551 -6.85 6.80 13.17
C LYS A 551 -7.60 6.79 11.83
N LYS A 552 -7.78 5.63 11.21
CA LYS A 552 -8.56 5.49 9.96
C LYS A 552 -10.03 5.77 10.16
N ALA A 553 -10.61 5.26 11.24
CA ALA A 553 -12.00 5.55 11.59
C ALA A 553 -12.22 7.05 11.81
N ALA A 554 -11.32 7.71 12.54
CA ALA A 554 -11.37 9.16 12.76
C ALA A 554 -11.22 9.96 11.46
N PHE A 555 -10.35 9.54 10.54
CA PHE A 555 -10.21 10.18 9.22
C PHE A 555 -11.48 10.04 8.39
N ALA A 556 -12.10 8.85 8.36
CA ALA A 556 -13.35 8.62 7.65
C ALA A 556 -14.51 9.40 8.28
N ALA A 557 -14.61 9.42 9.61
CA ALA A 557 -15.61 10.18 10.35
C ALA A 557 -15.46 11.70 10.14
N GLY A 558 -14.25 12.21 10.10
CA GLY A 558 -13.93 13.62 9.88
C GLY A 558 -14.34 14.17 8.51
N GLN A 559 -14.78 13.31 7.58
CA GLN A 559 -15.34 13.76 6.30
C GLN A 559 -16.73 14.39 6.42
N SER A 560 -17.45 14.14 7.53
CA SER A 560 -18.80 14.68 7.79
C SER A 560 -18.82 15.55 9.04
N GLN A 561 -19.67 16.58 9.03
CA GLN A 561 -20.00 17.39 10.22
C GLN A 561 -21.33 16.97 10.87
N GLY A 562 -22.08 16.05 10.26
CA GLY A 562 -23.39 15.58 10.71
C GLY A 562 -23.47 14.08 10.85
N ARG A 563 -24.70 13.58 10.97
CA ARG A 563 -24.96 12.13 11.06
C ARG A 563 -24.46 11.38 9.82
N ILE A 564 -23.75 10.28 10.06
CA ILE A 564 -23.23 9.39 9.02
C ILE A 564 -24.08 8.12 9.00
N LEU A 565 -24.71 7.85 7.87
CA LEU A 565 -25.38 6.59 7.60
C LEU A 565 -24.39 5.58 6.99
N THR A 566 -24.49 4.34 7.44
CA THR A 566 -23.70 3.23 6.89
C THR A 566 -24.61 2.08 6.51
N TYR A 567 -24.18 1.26 5.57
CA TYR A 567 -24.85 0.00 5.20
C TYR A 567 -23.97 -1.24 5.46
N CYS A 568 -22.95 -1.03 6.33
CA CYS A 568 -22.09 -2.07 6.86
C CYS A 568 -21.98 -1.89 8.38
N MET A 569 -22.40 -2.89 9.15
CA MET A 569 -22.43 -2.80 10.62
C MET A 569 -21.01 -2.65 11.23
N ALA A 570 -20.00 -3.23 10.59
CA ALA A 570 -18.60 -3.02 11.01
C ALA A 570 -18.15 -1.56 10.81
N CYS A 571 -18.58 -0.88 9.73
CA CYS A 571 -18.31 0.55 9.54
C CYS A 571 -19.02 1.38 10.61
N ARG A 572 -20.30 1.11 10.89
CA ARG A 572 -21.08 1.79 11.92
C ARG A 572 -20.35 1.73 13.27
N ASP A 573 -19.92 0.54 13.66
CA ASP A 573 -19.25 0.30 14.91
C ASP A 573 -17.88 1.01 15.02
N GLN A 574 -17.07 0.95 13.98
CA GLN A 574 -15.75 1.60 13.97
C GLN A 574 -15.83 3.13 13.98
N LEU A 575 -16.75 3.71 13.20
CA LEU A 575 -16.95 5.15 13.22
C LEU A 575 -17.51 5.65 14.56
N SER A 576 -18.39 4.87 15.21
CA SER A 576 -18.88 5.17 16.56
C SER A 576 -17.74 5.14 17.61
N LYS A 577 -16.76 4.20 17.48
CA LYS A 577 -15.56 4.18 18.31
C LYS A 577 -14.69 5.44 18.16
N ALA A 578 -14.72 6.05 16.99
CA ALA A 578 -14.06 7.33 16.74
C ALA A 578 -14.88 8.55 17.19
N GLY A 579 -16.02 8.35 17.84
CA GLY A 579 -16.87 9.41 18.39
C GLY A 579 -17.86 10.03 17.39
N ALA A 580 -18.04 9.47 16.20
CA ALA A 580 -18.99 10.00 15.21
C ALA A 580 -20.44 9.57 15.54
N ASP A 581 -21.41 10.47 15.25
CA ASP A 581 -22.83 10.12 15.23
C ASP A 581 -23.12 9.25 14.01
N THR A 582 -23.22 7.94 14.23
CA THR A 582 -23.40 6.96 13.16
C THR A 582 -24.62 6.09 13.39
N CYS A 583 -25.31 5.78 12.27
CA CYS A 583 -26.46 4.90 12.28
C CYS A 583 -26.40 3.96 11.07
N HIS A 584 -26.75 2.70 11.27
CA HIS A 584 -26.92 1.79 10.14
C HIS A 584 -28.27 2.05 9.43
N ILE A 585 -28.32 1.97 8.10
CA ILE A 585 -29.55 2.22 7.35
C ILE A 585 -30.74 1.34 7.79
N LEU A 586 -30.47 0.14 8.29
CA LEU A 586 -31.51 -0.73 8.83
C LEU A 586 -31.93 -0.34 10.26
N GLU A 587 -31.02 0.20 11.09
CA GLU A 587 -31.40 0.80 12.38
C GLU A 587 -32.37 1.94 12.14
N LEU A 588 -32.05 2.81 11.18
CA LEU A 588 -32.95 3.92 10.79
C LEU A 588 -34.31 3.38 10.26
N ALA A 589 -34.27 2.41 9.33
CA ALA A 589 -35.47 1.87 8.69
C ALA A 589 -36.44 1.19 9.70
N TYR A 590 -35.91 0.58 10.75
CA TYR A 590 -36.72 -0.14 11.74
C TYR A 590 -36.91 0.62 13.07
N GLY A 591 -36.48 1.86 13.13
CA GLY A 591 -36.59 2.67 14.35
C GLY A 591 -35.87 2.06 15.55
N VAL A 592 -34.67 1.51 15.31
CA VAL A 592 -33.81 0.98 16.37
C VAL A 592 -32.82 2.08 16.74
N GLU A 593 -32.83 2.48 18.01
CA GLU A 593 -31.79 3.38 18.53
C GLU A 593 -30.44 2.67 18.41
N PRO A 594 -29.43 3.34 17.80
CA PRO A 594 -28.12 2.75 17.64
C PRO A 594 -27.54 2.32 19.02
N PRO A 595 -27.37 1.04 19.30
CA PRO A 595 -26.79 0.64 20.56
C PRO A 595 -25.36 1.15 20.69
N GLY A 596 -24.89 1.32 21.92
CA GLY A 596 -23.49 1.59 22.20
C GLY A 596 -22.58 0.53 21.58
N VAL A 597 -21.30 0.82 21.49
CA VAL A 597 -20.31 -0.13 20.97
C VAL A 597 -20.12 -1.28 21.97
N PRO A 598 -20.54 -2.52 21.66
CA PRO A 598 -20.34 -3.64 22.57
C PRO A 598 -18.85 -4.03 22.63
N ASP A 599 -18.39 -4.40 23.85
CA ASP A 599 -17.09 -5.04 24.04
C ASP A 599 -17.02 -6.42 23.35
N LEU A 600 -15.86 -7.04 23.31
CA LEU A 600 -15.68 -8.33 22.63
C LEU A 600 -16.56 -9.43 23.22
N SER A 601 -16.73 -9.46 24.53
CA SER A 601 -17.62 -10.40 25.25
C SER A 601 -19.09 -10.15 24.92
N GLY A 602 -19.50 -8.89 24.94
CA GLY A 602 -20.85 -8.46 24.57
C GLY A 602 -21.23 -8.84 23.14
N ARG A 603 -20.29 -8.79 22.21
CA ARG A 603 -20.52 -9.24 20.82
C ARG A 603 -20.89 -10.72 20.74
N ARG A 604 -20.20 -11.59 21.46
CA ARG A 604 -20.55 -13.02 21.51
C ARG A 604 -21.86 -13.26 22.24
N ALA A 605 -22.06 -12.58 23.37
CA ALA A 605 -23.31 -12.66 24.10
C ALA A 605 -24.52 -12.21 23.28
N ASN A 606 -24.39 -11.16 22.49
CA ASN A 606 -25.46 -10.68 21.60
C ASN A 606 -25.83 -11.72 20.54
N ARG A 607 -24.84 -12.38 19.92
CA ARG A 607 -25.10 -13.45 18.93
C ARG A 607 -25.83 -14.63 19.55
N LEU A 608 -25.45 -15.06 20.75
CA LEU A 608 -26.15 -16.15 21.45
C LEU A 608 -27.56 -15.75 21.88
N LYS A 609 -27.72 -14.57 22.48
CA LYS A 609 -29.04 -14.06 22.89
C LYS A 609 -29.99 -13.93 21.67
N LEU A 610 -29.48 -13.44 20.54
CA LEU A 610 -30.27 -13.36 19.32
C LEU A 610 -30.71 -14.74 18.84
N LYS A 611 -29.78 -15.70 18.76
CA LYS A 611 -30.08 -17.08 18.36
C LYS A 611 -31.12 -17.71 19.29
N GLU A 612 -30.92 -17.65 20.59
CA GLU A 612 -31.83 -18.20 21.60
C GLU A 612 -33.21 -17.58 21.53
N LYS A 613 -33.28 -16.24 21.43
CA LYS A 613 -34.53 -15.52 21.31
C LYS A 613 -35.31 -15.95 20.04
N LEU A 614 -34.65 -16.03 18.93
CA LEU A 614 -35.29 -16.43 17.66
C LEU A 614 -35.77 -17.88 17.70
N LEU A 615 -34.95 -18.82 18.24
CA LEU A 615 -35.36 -20.21 18.41
C LEU A 615 -36.59 -20.35 19.29
N ARG A 616 -36.63 -19.62 20.39
CA ARG A 616 -37.77 -19.64 21.34
C ARG A 616 -39.03 -18.97 20.76
N GLU A 617 -38.89 -17.76 20.17
CA GLU A 617 -40.04 -16.98 19.73
C GLU A 617 -40.62 -17.45 18.41
N ILE A 618 -39.76 -17.83 17.45
CA ILE A 618 -40.18 -18.15 16.08
C ILE A 618 -40.30 -19.66 15.88
N TRP A 619 -39.28 -20.43 16.26
CA TRP A 619 -39.28 -21.88 16.04
C TRP A 619 -39.88 -22.68 17.20
N LYS A 620 -40.21 -22.00 18.34
CA LYS A 620 -40.82 -22.63 19.51
C LYS A 620 -39.98 -23.77 20.14
N GLU A 621 -38.64 -23.66 19.98
CA GLU A 621 -37.69 -24.62 20.55
C GLU A 621 -37.39 -24.28 22.03
N GLU A 622 -37.37 -25.30 22.88
CA GLU A 622 -36.91 -25.18 24.28
C GLU A 622 -35.38 -25.19 24.30
N ILE A 623 -34.81 -24.21 24.97
CA ILE A 623 -33.36 -24.09 25.08
C ILE A 623 -33.01 -24.30 26.55
N PRO A 624 -32.13 -25.27 26.87
CA PRO A 624 -31.64 -25.47 28.24
C PRO A 624 -30.96 -24.18 28.76
N MET A 625 -31.26 -23.81 29.99
CA MET A 625 -30.51 -22.73 30.66
C MET A 625 -29.18 -23.30 31.18
N GLU A 626 -28.07 -22.74 30.68
CA GLU A 626 -26.75 -23.01 31.29
C GLU A 626 -26.65 -22.30 32.62
N GLU A 627 -26.23 -23.04 33.69
CA GLU A 627 -25.81 -22.44 34.95
C GLU A 627 -24.58 -21.56 34.74
N LYS A 628 -24.74 -20.26 34.98
CA LYS A 628 -23.66 -19.29 34.93
C LYS A 628 -23.20 -18.99 36.35
N LEU A 629 -21.87 -18.97 36.53
CA LEU A 629 -21.31 -18.49 37.79
C LEU A 629 -21.63 -17.00 37.96
N GLU A 630 -21.95 -16.60 39.20
CA GLU A 630 -22.05 -15.19 39.55
C GLU A 630 -20.65 -14.59 39.65
N ILE A 631 -20.30 -13.74 38.68
CA ILE A 631 -18.99 -13.10 38.57
C ILE A 631 -19.18 -11.59 38.58
N ILE A 632 -18.53 -10.94 39.54
CA ILE A 632 -18.46 -9.49 39.67
C ILE A 632 -17.08 -9.06 39.22
N TYR A 633 -16.99 -8.05 38.40
CA TYR A 633 -15.72 -7.48 37.95
C TYR A 633 -15.41 -6.20 38.73
N ALA A 634 -14.22 -6.12 39.29
CA ALA A 634 -13.77 -4.90 39.97
C ALA A 634 -13.66 -3.72 38.96
N PRO A 635 -13.73 -2.47 39.44
CA PRO A 635 -13.67 -1.30 38.55
C PRO A 635 -12.46 -1.33 37.61
N GLY A 636 -12.72 -1.15 36.33
CA GLY A 636 -11.68 -1.13 35.26
C GLY A 636 -11.28 -2.50 34.70
N VAL A 637 -11.67 -3.61 35.36
CA VAL A 637 -11.30 -4.96 34.89
C VAL A 637 -11.93 -5.30 33.53
N GLU A 638 -13.19 -4.95 33.30
CA GLU A 638 -13.85 -5.22 32.01
C GLU A 638 -13.13 -4.53 30.82
N ALA A 639 -12.69 -3.29 31.03
CA ALA A 639 -11.89 -2.58 30.00
C ALA A 639 -10.52 -3.26 29.78
N GLN A 640 -9.88 -3.74 30.85
CA GLN A 640 -8.63 -4.49 30.78
C GLN A 640 -8.81 -5.80 30.00
N LEU A 641 -9.91 -6.51 30.21
CA LEU A 641 -10.23 -7.75 29.51
C LEU A 641 -10.38 -7.48 28.00
N ASP A 642 -11.15 -6.46 27.63
CA ASP A 642 -11.36 -6.07 26.22
C ASP A 642 -10.04 -5.66 25.55
N ASP A 643 -9.19 -4.89 26.22
CA ASP A 643 -7.89 -4.46 25.71
C ASP A 643 -6.92 -5.64 25.50
N ARG A 644 -6.98 -6.65 26.36
CA ARG A 644 -6.17 -7.87 26.28
C ARG A 644 -6.80 -8.97 25.43
N MET A 645 -7.97 -8.74 24.84
CA MET A 645 -8.74 -9.73 24.08
C MET A 645 -9.07 -11.00 24.89
N ILE A 646 -9.34 -10.83 26.18
CA ILE A 646 -9.82 -11.90 27.11
C ILE A 646 -11.32 -11.78 27.23
N LEU A 647 -12.04 -12.88 27.02
CA LEU A 647 -13.48 -12.87 27.08
C LEU A 647 -13.97 -13.20 28.50
N LYS A 648 -15.16 -12.69 28.85
CA LYS A 648 -15.83 -13.08 30.10
C LYS A 648 -16.11 -14.59 30.16
N SER A 649 -16.32 -15.25 29.02
CA SER A 649 -16.41 -16.70 28.91
C SER A 649 -15.09 -17.42 29.25
N ASP A 650 -13.94 -16.83 28.91
CA ASP A 650 -12.64 -17.40 29.29
C ASP A 650 -12.42 -17.33 30.80
N VAL A 651 -12.78 -16.20 31.40
CA VAL A 651 -12.76 -16.02 32.87
C VAL A 651 -13.69 -17.03 33.54
N GLN A 652 -14.90 -17.20 33.01
CA GLN A 652 -15.85 -18.19 33.55
C GLN A 652 -15.33 -19.62 33.44
N ALA A 653 -14.67 -19.98 32.34
CA ALA A 653 -14.08 -21.31 32.17
C ALA A 653 -12.93 -21.55 33.20
N VAL A 654 -12.09 -20.54 33.45
CA VAL A 654 -11.02 -20.61 34.44
C VAL A 654 -11.59 -20.80 35.85
N LEU A 655 -12.64 -20.05 36.19
CA LEU A 655 -13.28 -20.19 37.53
C LEU A 655 -14.04 -21.52 37.69
N LYS A 656 -14.66 -22.04 36.64
CA LYS A 656 -15.24 -23.40 36.66
C LYS A 656 -14.16 -24.47 36.90
N ALA A 657 -13.01 -24.36 36.23
CA ALA A 657 -11.88 -25.26 36.46
C ALA A 657 -11.35 -25.16 37.93
N TYR A 658 -11.39 -23.96 38.51
CA TYR A 658 -11.08 -23.78 39.95
C TYR A 658 -12.10 -24.46 40.83
N GLU A 659 -13.42 -24.38 40.54
CA GLU A 659 -14.45 -25.09 41.35
C GLU A 659 -14.20 -26.61 41.37
N GLU A 660 -13.74 -27.16 40.26
CA GLU A 660 -13.46 -28.59 40.12
C GLU A 660 -12.17 -29.02 40.87
N THR A 661 -11.12 -28.18 40.78
CA THR A 661 -9.77 -28.54 41.22
C THR A 661 -9.38 -27.95 42.56
N GLN A 662 -10.01 -26.84 42.96
CA GLN A 662 -9.64 -25.99 44.10
C GLN A 662 -8.17 -25.55 44.10
N ALA A 663 -7.53 -25.59 42.92
CA ALA A 663 -6.12 -25.25 42.75
C ALA A 663 -5.97 -23.75 42.48
N ALA A 664 -5.37 -23.03 43.41
CA ALA A 664 -5.01 -21.62 43.25
C ALA A 664 -3.74 -21.30 44.03
N ALA A 665 -2.95 -20.35 43.54
CA ALA A 665 -1.91 -19.70 44.30
C ALA A 665 -2.51 -18.51 45.09
N GLU A 666 -1.99 -18.22 46.24
CA GLU A 666 -2.41 -17.07 47.07
C GLU A 666 -1.39 -15.91 46.90
N ASP A 667 -1.90 -14.73 46.61
CA ASP A 667 -1.13 -13.48 46.66
C ASP A 667 -1.25 -12.94 48.09
N GLU A 668 -0.26 -13.26 48.93
CA GLU A 668 -0.24 -12.92 50.37
C GLU A 668 -0.27 -11.40 50.63
N GLU A 669 0.22 -10.59 49.69
CA GLU A 669 0.26 -9.12 49.82
C GLU A 669 -1.13 -8.49 49.71
N HIS A 670 -2.00 -9.06 48.88
CA HIS A 670 -3.32 -8.49 48.57
C HIS A 670 -4.49 -9.42 48.95
N GLY A 671 -4.22 -10.65 49.36
CA GLY A 671 -5.25 -11.64 49.72
C GLY A 671 -6.06 -12.15 48.51
N TYR A 672 -5.47 -12.14 47.33
CA TYR A 672 -6.11 -12.64 46.12
C TYR A 672 -5.75 -14.10 45.86
N LEU A 673 -6.70 -14.84 45.30
CA LEU A 673 -6.46 -16.14 44.69
C LEU A 673 -6.15 -15.96 43.21
N ILE A 674 -5.17 -16.72 42.71
CA ILE A 674 -4.76 -16.72 41.30
C ILE A 674 -4.82 -18.16 40.81
N THR A 675 -5.67 -18.40 39.81
CA THR A 675 -5.79 -19.71 39.16
C THR A 675 -5.67 -19.61 37.66
N ASN A 676 -5.46 -20.72 36.99
CA ASN A 676 -5.33 -20.75 35.53
C ASN A 676 -6.02 -21.97 34.93
N CYS A 677 -6.35 -21.83 33.66
CA CYS A 677 -6.82 -22.92 32.81
C CYS A 677 -6.30 -22.74 31.39
N ARG A 678 -5.94 -23.85 30.77
CA ARG A 678 -5.56 -23.83 29.36
C ARG A 678 -6.77 -24.06 28.48
N ILE A 679 -7.07 -23.08 27.61
CA ILE A 679 -8.16 -23.16 26.64
C ILE A 679 -7.51 -23.11 25.25
N GLY A 680 -7.54 -24.23 24.51
CA GLY A 680 -6.82 -24.38 23.28
C GLY A 680 -5.30 -24.21 23.44
N ASN A 681 -4.72 -23.22 22.75
CA ASN A 681 -3.27 -22.93 22.79
C ASN A 681 -2.90 -21.79 23.75
N VAL A 682 -3.86 -21.28 24.52
CA VAL A 682 -3.67 -20.12 25.42
C VAL A 682 -3.98 -20.54 26.87
N THR A 683 -3.08 -20.19 27.77
CA THR A 683 -3.31 -20.31 29.21
C THR A 683 -3.82 -18.96 29.70
N PHE A 684 -5.01 -18.99 30.30
CA PHE A 684 -5.64 -17.83 30.93
C PHE A 684 -5.47 -17.89 32.44
N TRP A 685 -5.10 -16.78 33.02
CA TRP A 685 -4.95 -16.59 34.46
C TRP A 685 -5.97 -15.60 34.94
N VAL A 686 -6.61 -15.91 36.06
CA VAL A 686 -7.61 -15.05 36.69
C VAL A 686 -7.21 -14.80 38.14
N LYS A 687 -7.22 -13.54 38.54
CA LYS A 687 -7.00 -13.03 39.88
C LYS A 687 -8.35 -12.67 40.47
N PHE A 688 -8.73 -13.30 41.59
CA PHE A 688 -10.08 -13.19 42.16
C PHE A 688 -10.12 -13.33 43.64
N THR A 689 -11.26 -12.98 44.25
CA THR A 689 -11.64 -13.31 45.63
C THR A 689 -13.00 -14.01 45.65
N VAL A 690 -13.23 -14.85 46.62
CA VAL A 690 -14.53 -15.52 46.86
C VAL A 690 -15.40 -14.60 47.70
N SER A 691 -16.67 -14.43 47.33
CA SER A 691 -17.68 -13.65 48.07
C SER A 691 -18.92 -14.49 48.34
N GLU A 692 -19.81 -14.02 49.21
CA GLU A 692 -21.09 -14.69 49.49
C GLU A 692 -21.99 -14.90 48.27
N LYS A 693 -21.76 -14.10 47.18
CA LYS A 693 -22.54 -14.10 45.94
C LYS A 693 -21.78 -14.69 44.75
N GLY A 694 -20.65 -15.34 44.97
CA GLY A 694 -19.83 -15.87 43.88
C GLY A 694 -18.40 -15.29 43.84
N TYR A 695 -17.89 -14.92 42.68
CA TYR A 695 -16.49 -14.51 42.53
C TYR A 695 -16.36 -13.02 42.19
N VAL A 696 -15.38 -12.34 42.80
CA VAL A 696 -14.98 -10.99 42.42
C VAL A 696 -13.65 -11.07 41.70
N VAL A 697 -13.64 -10.70 40.41
CA VAL A 697 -12.45 -10.73 39.57
C VAL A 697 -11.74 -9.40 39.63
N HIS A 698 -10.43 -9.41 39.97
CA HIS A 698 -9.56 -8.24 40.09
C HIS A 698 -8.64 -8.05 38.91
N GLY A 699 -8.53 -9.05 38.01
CA GLY A 699 -7.77 -8.97 36.76
C GLY A 699 -7.61 -10.33 36.11
N ALA A 700 -7.25 -10.30 34.83
CA ALA A 700 -6.87 -11.49 34.09
C ALA A 700 -5.76 -11.19 33.09
N TYR A 701 -4.99 -12.21 32.76
CA TYR A 701 -3.98 -12.17 31.73
C TYR A 701 -3.86 -13.53 31.02
N SER A 702 -3.23 -13.55 29.88
CA SER A 702 -3.06 -14.76 29.07
C SER A 702 -1.65 -14.85 28.47
N HIS A 703 -1.19 -16.08 28.26
CA HIS A 703 0.05 -16.36 27.57
C HIS A 703 -0.03 -17.70 26.80
N ARG A 704 0.89 -17.88 25.86
CA ARG A 704 0.98 -19.12 25.08
C ARG A 704 2.06 -20.09 25.54
N MET A 705 2.82 -19.72 26.57
CA MET A 705 3.82 -20.61 27.15
C MET A 705 3.12 -21.79 27.84
N THR A 706 3.68 -22.97 27.68
CA THR A 706 3.30 -24.12 28.52
C THR A 706 3.96 -23.92 29.86
N VAL A 707 3.17 -23.86 30.93
CA VAL A 707 3.68 -23.88 32.30
C VAL A 707 3.77 -25.35 32.68
N GLU A 708 4.99 -25.87 32.88
CA GLU A 708 5.25 -27.23 33.32
C GLU A 708 5.08 -27.31 34.87
#